data_aee450e957b16eca1bfd56584a2fb892
#
_entry.id   aee450e957b16eca1bfd56584a2fb892
#
_cell.length_a   1.000
_cell.length_b   1.000
_cell.length_c   1.000
_cell.angle_alpha   90.00
_cell.angle_beta   90.00
_cell.angle_gamma   90.00
#
_symmetry.space_group_name_H-M   'P 1'
#
loop_
_entity.id
_entity.type
_entity.pdbx_description
1 polymer ?
#
loop_
_entity_poly.entity_id
_entity_poly.type
_entity_poly.pdbx_seq_one_letter_code
_entity_poly.pdbx_strand_id
1 'polypeptide(L)'
;MIKSYERLKKQNKERIRVPRTVQDTIPVDSVYKDGIFRSGNRYTKSYRFLDINYKIASGEDKNNLFLTYSDLLNSFDPSVMTKITINNRKVDIKKFKEDILIPLKEDGLDKYRVEYNDMLLSKLAEGDDIIQEKYITVTVFKSNIEEARFAFSRITAEFSTLFSRLGSSCIELDAEERLKILHDFYRNETEEFQLDLTDLARKGHSFKDLITPRMCKYHNKHFEFDGKYGRVLYLNNYPGFLKDEFVSELCDLNKNLMYSMDIITVPTDEAVREVENKFLGVEKNITDWQMKQNRNNNFSAIIPYDMELQRKECKEFLDDLIVRDQRMMLCNITVVHLADSIEELNKDTETLKAVARKYVCELETLYFSKRQLDGLQTVLPIGVNKLNITRTLLTESAAVFIPFRAHEIMQKGGVWFGQNAITNNPILCNKALLQNPNSFFFGIPGSGKSFLTKEEIEFLILSTDDDIIIADPEGEYDSIINALGGQIIRIGTNSTDYINAMEMVEGYGDSGNSIADKSQFLMSVFENLDANHGGITPIDRSIIDRCVTLVYQEAKVNGYVPTLKHLYKKLLEQNEPEAKSLAIKLELFTNGSLNIFAHETNVDIKSRILSFNIFNLGKQLKTLGLLVITDAIINRVNENWRKGKRTHIFIDEIHVIFENEESATFFASAWRQFRKRDAYPTGITQNVKYLLSSQQGISMLSNSEFIVMLNQSANDREDLAKLLNISEEQMSYITNAPTGCGLIKYGGSIVPFVNKMPRGLLYDLNTTRPGDKKIIVQ
;
A
#
# COMPACT_ATOMS: atom_id res chain seq x y z
N MET A 1 41.40 -14.51 -15.00
CA MET A 1 40.85 -13.64 -13.93
C MET A 1 40.28 -12.37 -14.56
N ILE A 2 39.08 -12.01 -14.17
CA ILE A 2 38.31 -10.87 -14.68
C ILE A 2 39.04 -9.57 -14.30
N LYS A 3 39.55 -8.84 -15.29
CA LYS A 3 40.39 -7.64 -15.05
C LYS A 3 39.62 -6.48 -14.37
N SER A 4 38.37 -6.31 -14.76
CA SER A 4 37.46 -5.28 -14.15
C SER A 4 37.28 -5.56 -12.66
N TYR A 5 37.01 -6.80 -12.27
CA TYR A 5 36.88 -7.22 -10.88
C TYR A 5 38.19 -7.00 -10.07
N GLU A 6 39.32 -7.39 -10.61
CA GLU A 6 40.64 -7.14 -9.96
C GLU A 6 40.92 -5.62 -9.79
N ARG A 7 40.49 -4.80 -10.77
CA ARG A 7 40.58 -3.33 -10.65
C ARG A 7 39.70 -2.81 -9.53
N LEU A 8 38.42 -3.21 -9.47
CA LEU A 8 37.51 -2.84 -8.38
C LEU A 8 38.01 -3.32 -7.03
N LYS A 9 38.52 -4.55 -6.96
CA LYS A 9 39.11 -5.11 -5.76
C LYS A 9 40.34 -4.33 -5.30
N LYS A 10 41.21 -3.88 -6.21
CA LYS A 10 42.33 -3.00 -5.89
C LYS A 10 41.88 -1.64 -5.39
N GLN A 11 40.85 -1.04 -5.99
CA GLN A 11 40.26 0.22 -5.57
C GLN A 11 39.57 0.11 -4.21
N ASN A 12 38.97 -1.06 -3.92
CA ASN A 12 38.31 -1.35 -2.63
C ASN A 12 39.28 -1.80 -1.54
N LYS A 13 40.58 -1.98 -1.85
CA LYS A 13 41.57 -2.46 -0.89
C LYS A 13 41.93 -1.35 0.09
N GLU A 14 41.35 -1.43 1.29
CA GLU A 14 41.74 -0.58 2.42
C GLU A 14 43.01 -1.11 3.08
N ARG A 15 43.80 -0.18 3.69
CA ARG A 15 44.88 -0.61 4.56
C ARG A 15 44.32 -1.38 5.73
N ILE A 16 44.89 -2.57 6.04
CA ILE A 16 44.49 -3.37 7.19
C ILE A 16 44.82 -2.55 8.46
N ARG A 17 43.79 -2.03 9.09
CA ARG A 17 43.87 -1.41 10.40
C ARG A 17 43.16 -2.28 11.42
N VAL A 18 43.76 -2.58 12.52
CA VAL A 18 43.09 -3.18 13.67
C VAL A 18 42.32 -2.07 14.37
N PRO A 19 40.97 -2.15 14.48
CA PRO A 19 40.18 -1.14 15.16
C PRO A 19 40.67 -0.98 16.61
N ARG A 20 40.94 0.25 17.05
CA ARG A 20 41.30 0.57 18.41
C ARG A 20 40.12 1.06 19.23
N THR A 21 39.13 1.63 18.55
CA THR A 21 37.88 2.13 19.13
C THR A 21 36.69 1.51 18.42
N VAL A 22 35.51 1.60 19.02
CA VAL A 22 34.27 1.14 18.39
C VAL A 22 33.98 1.94 17.12
N GLN A 23 34.30 3.22 17.10
CA GLN A 23 34.13 4.09 15.90
C GLN A 23 34.98 3.63 14.71
N ASP A 24 36.18 3.03 14.96
CA ASP A 24 37.02 2.49 13.90
C ASP A 24 36.39 1.27 13.19
N THR A 25 35.40 0.63 13.80
CA THR A 25 34.67 -0.51 13.20
C THR A 25 33.74 -0.07 12.07
N ILE A 26 33.38 1.23 11.97
CA ILE A 26 32.51 1.77 10.92
C ILE A 26 33.38 2.41 9.83
N PRO A 27 33.47 1.79 8.63
CA PRO A 27 34.36 2.23 7.56
C PRO A 27 33.72 3.37 6.73
N VAL A 28 33.30 4.44 7.38
CA VAL A 28 32.81 5.68 6.78
C VAL A 28 33.60 6.85 7.31
N ASP A 29 34.21 7.65 6.45
CA ASP A 29 35.04 8.80 6.85
C ASP A 29 34.22 10.08 6.96
N SER A 30 33.25 10.29 6.05
CA SER A 30 32.44 11.51 5.97
C SER A 30 31.03 11.21 5.49
N VAL A 31 30.06 12.01 5.97
CA VAL A 31 28.66 11.97 5.60
C VAL A 31 28.24 13.34 5.07
N TYR A 32 27.53 13.36 3.94
CA TYR A 32 27.00 14.58 3.31
C TYR A 32 25.47 14.63 3.48
N LYS A 33 24.90 15.83 3.56
CA LYS A 33 23.44 16.03 3.77
C LYS A 33 22.57 15.32 2.73
N ASP A 34 23.04 15.23 1.50
CA ASP A 34 22.37 14.52 0.38
C ASP A 34 22.48 12.99 0.47
N GLY A 35 22.82 12.46 1.64
CA GLY A 35 22.88 11.03 1.89
C GLY A 35 24.10 10.31 1.32
N ILE A 36 25.10 11.01 0.78
CA ILE A 36 26.32 10.39 0.28
C ILE A 36 27.25 10.11 1.46
N PHE A 37 27.70 8.84 1.58
CA PHE A 37 28.76 8.45 2.51
C PHE A 37 30.07 8.29 1.75
N ARG A 38 31.17 8.74 2.35
CA ARG A 38 32.51 8.64 1.77
C ARG A 38 33.43 7.78 2.62
N SER A 39 34.26 6.97 1.97
CA SER A 39 35.38 6.23 2.57
C SER A 39 36.54 6.22 1.58
N GLY A 40 37.57 7.05 1.81
CA GLY A 40 38.64 7.27 0.86
C GLY A 40 38.16 7.85 -0.48
N ASN A 41 38.35 7.11 -1.57
CA ASN A 41 37.86 7.43 -2.92
C ASN A 41 36.51 6.78 -3.26
N ARG A 42 35.91 6.08 -2.32
CA ARG A 42 34.64 5.40 -2.46
C ARG A 42 33.54 6.30 -1.95
N TYR A 43 32.51 6.51 -2.76
CA TYR A 43 31.29 7.24 -2.44
C TYR A 43 30.11 6.29 -2.58
N THR A 44 29.18 6.32 -1.63
CA THR A 44 28.01 5.43 -1.62
C THR A 44 26.74 6.21 -1.40
N LYS A 45 25.67 5.83 -2.09
CA LYS A 45 24.33 6.35 -1.91
C LYS A 45 23.34 5.19 -1.79
N SER A 46 22.36 5.33 -0.90
CA SER A 46 21.33 4.30 -0.69
C SER A 46 19.95 4.84 -1.07
N TYR A 47 19.15 3.95 -1.58
CA TYR A 47 17.77 4.20 -1.98
C TYR A 47 16.88 3.19 -1.30
N ARG A 48 15.73 3.61 -0.79
CA ARG A 48 14.68 2.73 -0.30
C ARG A 48 13.71 2.44 -1.43
N PHE A 49 13.37 1.19 -1.64
CA PHE A 49 12.34 0.81 -2.59
C PHE A 49 11.19 0.08 -1.92
N LEU A 50 9.98 0.28 -2.48
CA LEU A 50 8.77 -0.32 -1.95
C LEU A 50 8.62 -1.76 -2.45
N ASP A 51 7.90 -2.55 -1.66
CA ASP A 51 7.55 -3.92 -2.03
C ASP A 51 6.47 -3.94 -3.12
N ILE A 52 6.36 -5.05 -3.82
CA ILE A 52 5.29 -5.36 -4.77
C ILE A 52 4.67 -6.70 -4.38
N ASN A 53 3.43 -6.94 -4.80
CA ASN A 53 2.69 -8.16 -4.47
C ASN A 53 3.14 -9.36 -5.32
N TYR A 54 4.42 -9.71 -5.25
CA TYR A 54 5.00 -10.82 -6.02
C TYR A 54 4.40 -12.18 -5.64
N LYS A 55 4.19 -12.42 -4.34
CA LYS A 55 3.72 -13.73 -3.83
C LYS A 55 2.34 -14.13 -4.34
N ILE A 56 1.46 -13.16 -4.57
CA ILE A 56 0.07 -13.34 -5.01
C ILE A 56 -0.17 -12.91 -6.46
N ALA A 57 0.90 -12.61 -7.20
CA ALA A 57 0.79 -12.32 -8.63
C ALA A 57 0.47 -13.60 -9.42
N SER A 58 -0.23 -13.47 -10.55
CA SER A 58 -0.48 -14.59 -11.46
C SER A 58 0.83 -15.18 -11.99
N GLY A 59 0.81 -16.40 -12.50
CA GLY A 59 1.99 -17.02 -13.10
C GLY A 59 2.56 -16.20 -14.26
N GLU A 60 1.70 -15.56 -15.07
CA GLU A 60 2.09 -14.65 -16.15
C GLU A 60 2.71 -13.36 -15.59
N ASP A 61 2.07 -12.75 -14.59
CA ASP A 61 2.58 -11.53 -13.94
C ASP A 61 3.92 -11.80 -13.22
N LYS A 62 4.06 -12.95 -12.55
CA LYS A 62 5.35 -13.36 -11.95
C LYS A 62 6.45 -13.44 -12.99
N ASN A 63 6.17 -14.05 -14.14
CA ASN A 63 7.15 -14.12 -15.23
C ASN A 63 7.50 -12.74 -15.76
N ASN A 64 6.51 -11.86 -15.97
CA ASN A 64 6.74 -10.47 -16.41
C ASN A 64 7.56 -9.69 -15.39
N LEU A 65 7.24 -9.80 -14.10
CA LEU A 65 7.99 -9.17 -13.01
C LEU A 65 9.42 -9.69 -12.93
N PHE A 66 9.61 -11.00 -13.10
CA PHE A 66 10.93 -11.63 -13.13
C PHE A 66 11.79 -11.13 -14.30
N LEU A 67 11.21 -11.02 -15.50
CA LEU A 67 11.90 -10.44 -16.66
C LEU A 67 12.23 -8.97 -16.44
N THR A 68 11.29 -8.16 -15.96
CA THR A 68 11.53 -6.73 -15.67
C THR A 68 12.58 -6.55 -14.57
N TYR A 69 12.62 -7.44 -13.57
CA TYR A 69 13.68 -7.44 -12.56
C TYR A 69 15.03 -7.86 -13.14
N SER A 70 15.05 -8.80 -14.08
CA SER A 70 16.26 -9.16 -14.84
C SER A 70 16.80 -7.98 -15.64
N ASP A 71 15.92 -7.16 -16.25
CA ASP A 71 16.29 -5.92 -16.93
C ASP A 71 16.89 -4.89 -15.96
N LEU A 72 16.34 -4.78 -14.75
CA LEU A 72 16.94 -3.93 -13.71
C LEU A 72 18.37 -4.40 -13.37
N LEU A 73 18.58 -5.69 -13.19
CA LEU A 73 19.92 -6.22 -12.92
C LEU A 73 20.87 -5.99 -14.11
N ASN A 74 20.40 -6.12 -15.34
CA ASN A 74 21.16 -5.85 -16.56
C ASN A 74 21.55 -4.37 -16.72
N SER A 75 20.83 -3.46 -16.10
CA SER A 75 21.14 -2.02 -16.13
C SER A 75 22.36 -1.65 -15.27
N PHE A 76 22.79 -2.49 -14.35
CA PHE A 76 23.89 -2.17 -13.44
C PHE A 76 25.21 -2.00 -14.18
N ASP A 77 25.77 -0.79 -14.09
CA ASP A 77 27.02 -0.43 -14.74
C ASP A 77 28.20 -1.25 -14.17
N PRO A 78 29.05 -1.87 -15.00
CA PRO A 78 30.22 -2.64 -14.56
C PRO A 78 31.25 -1.84 -13.75
N SER A 79 31.21 -0.52 -13.77
CA SER A 79 32.13 0.35 -13.02
C SER A 79 31.70 0.63 -11.58
N VAL A 80 30.50 0.18 -11.18
CA VAL A 80 29.94 0.38 -9.85
C VAL A 80 29.75 -0.96 -9.11
N MET A 81 29.63 -0.90 -7.80
CA MET A 81 29.20 -2.04 -6.99
C MET A 81 27.77 -1.73 -6.49
N THR A 82 26.88 -2.68 -6.69
CA THR A 82 25.48 -2.57 -6.24
C THR A 82 25.23 -3.57 -5.13
N LYS A 83 24.49 -3.16 -4.11
CA LYS A 83 24.09 -4.00 -2.98
C LYS A 83 22.59 -3.89 -2.78
N ILE A 84 21.90 -5.01 -2.78
CA ILE A 84 20.49 -5.12 -2.39
C ILE A 84 20.44 -5.59 -0.94
N THR A 85 19.73 -4.88 -0.08
CA THR A 85 19.61 -5.20 1.34
C THR A 85 18.15 -5.31 1.73
N ILE A 86 17.79 -6.39 2.44
CA ILE A 86 16.51 -6.57 3.11
C ILE A 86 16.79 -6.49 4.61
N ASN A 87 16.16 -5.56 5.29
CA ASN A 87 16.33 -5.31 6.71
C ASN A 87 15.04 -5.62 7.47
N ASN A 88 15.05 -6.71 8.22
CA ASN A 88 13.99 -7.06 9.14
C ASN A 88 14.31 -6.45 10.50
N ARG A 89 13.47 -5.56 10.97
CA ARG A 89 13.57 -4.96 12.29
C ARG A 89 12.27 -5.09 13.06
N LYS A 90 12.36 -5.20 14.37
CA LYS A 90 11.17 -5.17 15.23
C LYS A 90 10.48 -3.82 15.13
N VAL A 91 9.14 -3.83 15.21
CA VAL A 91 8.35 -2.60 15.27
C VAL A 91 8.73 -1.81 16.52
N ASP A 92 9.04 -0.53 16.34
CA ASP A 92 9.21 0.38 17.47
C ASP A 92 7.84 0.65 18.12
N ILE A 93 7.58 -0.04 19.22
CA ILE A 93 6.30 0.05 19.96
C ILE A 93 6.05 1.47 20.47
N LYS A 94 7.08 2.25 20.81
CA LYS A 94 6.90 3.64 21.28
C LYS A 94 6.42 4.51 20.15
N LYS A 95 7.11 4.46 19.00
CA LYS A 95 6.75 5.21 17.82
C LYS A 95 5.37 4.78 17.27
N PHE A 96 5.08 3.47 17.29
CA PHE A 96 3.77 2.96 16.94
C PHE A 96 2.67 3.56 17.84
N LYS A 97 2.91 3.64 19.16
CA LYS A 97 1.97 4.25 20.09
C LYS A 97 1.73 5.73 19.79
N GLU A 98 2.78 6.47 19.48
CA GLU A 98 2.69 7.92 19.18
C GLU A 98 2.03 8.20 17.85
N ASP A 99 2.27 7.38 16.82
CA ASP A 99 1.81 7.61 15.46
C ASP A 99 0.40 7.06 15.18
N ILE A 100 -0.05 6.05 15.93
CA ILE A 100 -1.22 5.23 15.57
C ILE A 100 -2.30 5.23 16.66
N LEU A 101 -1.93 5.23 17.97
CA LEU A 101 -2.93 5.21 19.01
C LEU A 101 -3.73 6.50 19.07
N ILE A 102 -5.03 6.37 19.37
CA ILE A 102 -5.93 7.51 19.50
C ILE A 102 -5.73 8.16 20.88
N PRO A 103 -5.40 9.46 20.95
CA PRO A 103 -5.26 10.16 22.22
C PRO A 103 -6.60 10.28 22.95
N LEU A 104 -6.59 10.24 24.28
CA LEU A 104 -7.77 10.48 25.12
C LEU A 104 -8.16 11.95 25.07
N LYS A 105 -9.48 12.26 25.01
CA LYS A 105 -10.00 13.62 24.83
C LYS A 105 -10.92 14.10 25.99
N GLU A 106 -11.23 13.24 26.98
CA GLU A 106 -12.12 13.52 28.12
C GLU A 106 -13.56 13.96 27.69
N ASP A 107 -14.04 13.45 26.55
CA ASP A 107 -15.33 13.81 25.92
C ASP A 107 -16.43 12.76 26.14
N GLY A 108 -16.23 11.82 27.07
CA GLY A 108 -17.14 10.72 27.36
C GLY A 108 -17.00 9.50 26.45
N LEU A 109 -16.16 9.56 25.39
CA LEU A 109 -15.91 8.47 24.46
C LEU A 109 -14.60 7.71 24.76
N ASP A 110 -13.88 8.08 25.80
CA ASP A 110 -12.55 7.51 26.11
C ASP A 110 -12.58 6.00 26.40
N LYS A 111 -13.69 5.46 26.90
CA LYS A 111 -13.87 4.01 27.07
C LYS A 111 -13.71 3.25 25.72
N TYR A 112 -14.20 3.82 24.62
CA TYR A 112 -14.08 3.25 23.29
C TYR A 112 -12.67 3.46 22.73
N ARG A 113 -12.01 4.60 23.00
CA ARG A 113 -10.61 4.85 22.61
C ARG A 113 -9.66 3.89 23.29
N VAL A 114 -9.85 3.63 24.60
CA VAL A 114 -9.03 2.66 25.33
C VAL A 114 -9.18 1.27 24.72
N GLU A 115 -10.42 0.81 24.51
CA GLU A 115 -10.67 -0.53 23.93
C GLU A 115 -10.08 -0.65 22.51
N TYR A 116 -10.23 0.39 21.67
CA TYR A 116 -9.66 0.41 20.32
C TYR A 116 -8.12 0.36 20.37
N ASN A 117 -7.50 1.13 21.24
CA ASN A 117 -6.06 1.13 21.43
C ASN A 117 -5.53 -0.21 21.95
N ASP A 118 -6.22 -0.83 22.91
CA ASP A 118 -5.87 -2.14 23.45
C ASP A 118 -5.99 -3.23 22.37
N MET A 119 -7.04 -3.15 21.53
CA MET A 119 -7.18 -4.01 20.35
C MET A 119 -6.00 -3.87 19.40
N LEU A 120 -5.62 -2.65 19.03
CA LEU A 120 -4.48 -2.41 18.13
C LEU A 120 -3.18 -2.97 18.70
N LEU A 121 -2.92 -2.76 19.99
CA LEU A 121 -1.72 -3.29 20.67
C LEU A 121 -1.72 -4.82 20.72
N SER A 122 -2.88 -5.42 20.97
CA SER A 122 -3.06 -6.88 20.94
C SER A 122 -2.81 -7.43 19.53
N LYS A 123 -3.35 -6.78 18.50
CA LYS A 123 -3.18 -7.20 17.10
C LYS A 123 -1.75 -7.03 16.61
N LEU A 124 -1.05 -6.01 17.09
CA LEU A 124 0.38 -5.87 16.84
C LEU A 124 1.18 -7.02 17.48
N ALA A 125 0.85 -7.38 18.71
CA ALA A 125 1.52 -8.47 19.42
C ALA A 125 1.20 -9.88 18.85
N GLU A 126 0.04 -10.05 18.20
CA GLU A 126 -0.33 -11.27 17.46
C GLU A 126 0.40 -11.37 16.10
N GLY A 127 0.85 -10.24 15.54
CA GLY A 127 1.58 -10.19 14.28
C GLY A 127 3.02 -10.67 14.40
N ASP A 128 3.74 -10.64 13.29
CA ASP A 128 5.15 -11.03 13.26
C ASP A 128 6.08 -10.00 13.92
N ASP A 129 5.56 -8.85 14.40
CA ASP A 129 6.30 -7.73 15.02
C ASP A 129 7.49 -7.23 14.18
N ILE A 130 7.56 -7.61 12.90
CA ILE A 130 8.66 -7.31 12.00
C ILE A 130 8.21 -6.41 10.86
N ILE A 131 8.90 -5.29 10.72
CA ILE A 131 8.84 -4.45 9.52
C ILE A 131 10.03 -4.83 8.63
N GLN A 132 9.73 -5.09 7.36
CA GLN A 132 10.74 -5.37 6.35
C GLN A 132 10.98 -4.12 5.50
N GLU A 133 12.19 -3.57 5.57
CA GLU A 133 12.61 -2.44 4.74
C GLU A 133 13.65 -2.91 3.71
N LYS A 134 13.57 -2.36 2.50
CA LYS A 134 14.39 -2.79 1.37
C LYS A 134 15.19 -1.64 0.81
N TYR A 135 16.50 -1.87 0.61
CA TYR A 135 17.42 -0.86 0.15
C TYR A 135 18.25 -1.35 -1.01
N ILE A 136 18.56 -0.43 -1.93
CA ILE A 136 19.60 -0.61 -2.92
C ILE A 136 20.70 0.43 -2.64
N THR A 137 21.93 -0.03 -2.44
CA THR A 137 23.09 0.84 -2.17
C THR A 137 24.05 0.74 -3.33
N VAL A 138 24.38 1.87 -3.93
CA VAL A 138 25.33 1.97 -5.05
C VAL A 138 26.63 2.59 -4.57
N THR A 139 27.74 1.98 -4.99
CA THR A 139 29.10 2.43 -4.68
C THR A 139 29.81 2.84 -5.95
N VAL A 140 30.27 4.08 -6.01
CA VAL A 140 31.09 4.62 -7.10
C VAL A 140 32.48 5.00 -6.60
N PHE A 141 33.49 4.88 -7.46
CA PHE A 141 34.86 5.26 -7.17
C PHE A 141 35.20 6.53 -7.95
N LYS A 142 35.31 7.65 -7.25
CA LYS A 142 35.53 8.99 -7.84
C LYS A 142 36.63 9.75 -7.09
N SER A 143 37.19 10.77 -7.75
CA SER A 143 38.25 11.60 -7.17
C SER A 143 37.71 12.62 -6.18
N ASN A 144 36.51 13.13 -6.41
CA ASN A 144 35.88 14.19 -5.62
C ASN A 144 34.36 13.97 -5.52
N ILE A 145 33.73 14.74 -4.62
CA ILE A 145 32.30 14.65 -4.33
C ILE A 145 31.42 15.10 -5.52
N GLU A 146 31.86 16.08 -6.30
CA GLU A 146 31.05 16.60 -7.40
C GLU A 146 30.91 15.58 -8.53
N GLU A 147 31.99 14.87 -8.86
CA GLU A 147 31.93 13.74 -9.79
C GLU A 147 31.02 12.61 -9.27
N ALA A 148 31.02 12.38 -7.96
CA ALA A 148 30.14 11.38 -7.36
C ALA A 148 28.67 11.81 -7.43
N ARG A 149 28.35 13.09 -7.14
CA ARG A 149 27.00 13.64 -7.27
C ARG A 149 26.45 13.52 -8.68
N PHE A 150 27.28 13.88 -9.68
CA PHE A 150 26.89 13.73 -11.08
C PHE A 150 26.58 12.27 -11.45
N ALA A 151 27.43 11.33 -10.99
CA ALA A 151 27.17 9.90 -11.23
C ALA A 151 25.86 9.43 -10.55
N PHE A 152 25.62 9.84 -9.30
CA PHE A 152 24.40 9.46 -8.59
C PHE A 152 23.13 10.08 -9.19
N SER A 153 23.18 11.33 -9.67
CA SER A 153 22.03 11.96 -10.33
C SER A 153 21.56 11.13 -11.54
N ARG A 154 22.52 10.62 -12.35
CA ARG A 154 22.19 9.73 -13.48
C ARG A 154 21.57 8.41 -13.00
N ILE A 155 22.17 7.79 -12.00
CA ILE A 155 21.68 6.51 -11.45
C ILE A 155 20.29 6.67 -10.84
N THR A 156 20.02 7.77 -10.14
CA THR A 156 18.70 8.08 -9.57
C THR A 156 17.62 8.14 -10.65
N ALA A 157 17.88 8.85 -11.75
CA ALA A 157 16.93 8.96 -12.87
C ALA A 157 16.64 7.60 -13.50
N GLU A 158 17.66 6.76 -13.66
CA GLU A 158 17.54 5.41 -14.20
C GLU A 158 16.74 4.50 -13.25
N PHE A 159 17.06 4.49 -11.96
CA PHE A 159 16.35 3.71 -10.97
C PHE A 159 14.88 4.13 -10.84
N SER A 160 14.59 5.42 -10.84
CA SER A 160 13.20 5.91 -10.82
C SER A 160 12.37 5.31 -11.96
N THR A 161 12.95 5.26 -13.18
CA THR A 161 12.28 4.70 -14.35
C THR A 161 12.11 3.18 -14.25
N LEU A 162 13.14 2.46 -13.84
CA LEU A 162 13.13 1.00 -13.80
C LEU A 162 12.24 0.46 -12.68
N PHE A 163 12.30 1.06 -11.49
CA PHE A 163 11.41 0.68 -10.39
C PHE A 163 9.94 1.02 -10.68
N SER A 164 9.67 2.11 -11.38
CA SER A 164 8.31 2.43 -11.84
C SER A 164 7.76 1.37 -12.81
N ARG A 165 8.59 0.82 -13.70
CA ARG A 165 8.20 -0.31 -14.59
C ARG A 165 7.90 -1.58 -13.81
N LEU A 166 8.59 -1.82 -12.70
CA LEU A 166 8.31 -2.92 -11.78
C LEU A 166 7.03 -2.74 -10.97
N GLY A 167 6.37 -1.55 -11.03
CA GLY A 167 5.25 -1.22 -10.16
C GLY A 167 5.66 -0.86 -8.72
N SER A 168 6.94 -0.54 -8.53
CA SER A 168 7.52 -0.09 -7.26
C SER A 168 7.96 1.38 -7.35
N SER A 169 8.34 1.97 -6.23
CA SER A 169 9.00 3.28 -6.19
C SER A 169 10.36 3.17 -5.54
N CYS A 170 11.30 4.01 -5.98
CA CYS A 170 12.66 4.06 -5.45
C CYS A 170 12.93 5.49 -4.97
N ILE A 171 13.18 5.66 -3.67
CA ILE A 171 13.31 6.96 -2.99
C ILE A 171 14.74 7.10 -2.49
N GLU A 172 15.39 8.23 -2.79
CA GLU A 172 16.71 8.55 -2.26
C GLU A 172 16.65 8.74 -0.76
N LEU A 173 17.60 8.14 -0.04
CA LEU A 173 17.76 8.35 1.40
C LEU A 173 18.73 9.50 1.65
N ASP A 174 18.36 10.40 2.54
CA ASP A 174 19.24 11.46 3.04
C ASP A 174 20.22 10.97 4.13
N ALA A 175 20.99 11.89 4.70
CA ALA A 175 21.95 11.54 5.74
C ALA A 175 21.30 11.02 7.02
N GLU A 176 20.19 11.63 7.41
CA GLU A 176 19.48 11.27 8.63
C GLU A 176 18.86 9.87 8.52
N GLU A 177 18.17 9.59 7.44
CA GLU A 177 17.57 8.29 7.17
C GLU A 177 18.62 7.17 7.12
N ARG A 178 19.77 7.40 6.44
CA ARG A 178 20.84 6.42 6.37
C ARG A 178 21.54 6.18 7.69
N LEU A 179 21.81 7.23 8.46
CA LEU A 179 22.41 7.09 9.80
C LEU A 179 21.45 6.42 10.77
N LYS A 180 20.14 6.69 10.65
CA LYS A 180 19.11 6.04 11.44
C LYS A 180 19.09 4.52 11.24
N ILE A 181 19.24 4.02 10.02
CA ILE A 181 19.34 2.56 9.76
C ILE A 181 20.50 1.95 10.56
N LEU A 182 21.65 2.62 10.60
CA LEU A 182 22.81 2.15 11.35
C LEU A 182 22.63 2.30 12.87
N HIS A 183 22.02 3.39 13.32
CA HIS A 183 21.67 3.61 14.71
C HIS A 183 20.74 2.51 15.24
N ASP A 184 19.63 2.26 14.54
CA ASP A 184 18.63 1.27 14.92
C ASP A 184 19.23 -0.16 14.95
N PHE A 185 20.19 -0.44 14.06
CA PHE A 185 20.91 -1.72 14.07
C PHE A 185 21.85 -1.87 15.27
N TYR A 186 22.62 -0.83 15.61
CA TYR A 186 23.67 -0.93 16.64
C TYR A 186 23.18 -0.59 18.04
N ARG A 187 22.25 0.36 18.21
CA ARG A 187 21.85 0.92 19.53
C ARG A 187 20.49 0.49 20.04
N ASN A 188 19.73 -0.29 19.24
CA ASN A 188 18.41 -0.72 19.68
C ASN A 188 17.45 0.42 20.02
N GLU A 189 16.76 0.98 19.09
CA GLU A 189 15.50 1.75 19.17
C GLU A 189 15.10 2.44 20.51
N THR A 190 15.92 2.31 21.57
CA THR A 190 15.64 2.83 22.92
C THR A 190 16.01 4.29 23.11
N GLU A 191 16.85 4.83 22.23
CA GLU A 191 17.29 6.23 22.25
C GLU A 191 16.72 6.94 21.01
N GLU A 192 16.09 8.10 21.18
CA GLU A 192 15.66 8.92 20.05
C GLU A 192 16.84 9.33 19.19
N PHE A 193 16.76 9.04 17.89
CA PHE A 193 17.74 9.49 16.93
C PHE A 193 17.38 10.90 16.44
N GLN A 194 18.22 11.88 16.79
CA GLN A 194 18.13 13.24 16.28
C GLN A 194 19.46 13.64 15.65
N LEU A 195 19.43 14.02 14.38
CA LEU A 195 20.61 14.45 13.65
C LEU A 195 20.65 15.98 13.52
N ASP A 196 21.48 16.62 14.35
CA ASP A 196 21.91 18.00 14.08
C ASP A 196 23.42 18.01 13.77
N LEU A 197 23.74 17.94 12.49
CA LEU A 197 25.14 17.98 12.01
C LEU A 197 25.87 19.25 12.43
N THR A 198 25.16 20.38 12.62
CA THR A 198 25.74 21.65 13.01
C THR A 198 26.10 21.65 14.50
N ASP A 199 25.22 21.12 15.33
CA ASP A 199 25.44 21.00 16.79
C ASP A 199 26.54 19.98 17.08
N LEU A 200 26.57 18.85 16.40
CA LEU A 200 27.63 17.85 16.46
C LEU A 200 29.00 18.45 16.16
N ALA A 201 29.12 19.22 15.08
CA ALA A 201 30.37 19.86 14.68
C ALA A 201 30.82 20.90 15.73
N ARG A 202 29.88 21.68 16.29
CA ARG A 202 30.17 22.66 17.37
C ARG A 202 30.68 22.00 18.65
N LYS A 203 30.12 20.83 19.02
CA LYS A 203 30.47 20.06 20.20
C LYS A 203 31.72 19.20 20.00
N GLY A 204 32.29 19.16 18.80
CA GLY A 204 33.45 18.33 18.47
C GLY A 204 33.17 16.83 18.43
N HIS A 205 31.89 16.45 18.32
CA HIS A 205 31.46 15.05 18.17
C HIS A 205 31.46 14.60 16.73
N SER A 206 31.67 13.31 16.52
CA SER A 206 31.56 12.69 15.21
C SER A 206 30.13 12.11 15.01
N PHE A 207 29.65 12.07 13.77
CA PHE A 207 28.42 11.33 13.43
C PHE A 207 28.49 9.86 13.90
N LYS A 208 29.70 9.30 14.02
CA LYS A 208 29.92 7.93 14.54
C LYS A 208 29.48 7.77 15.98
N ASP A 209 29.54 8.84 16.78
CA ASP A 209 29.10 8.81 18.17
C ASP A 209 27.59 8.58 18.32
N LEU A 210 26.82 8.93 17.28
CA LEU A 210 25.38 8.70 17.24
C LEU A 210 25.01 7.24 16.93
N ILE A 211 25.84 6.54 16.14
CA ILE A 211 25.50 5.22 15.59
C ILE A 211 26.27 4.06 16.20
N THR A 212 27.44 4.32 16.83
CA THR A 212 28.26 3.24 17.42
C THR A 212 27.66 2.74 18.74
N PRO A 213 27.69 1.43 19.02
CA PRO A 213 27.38 0.90 20.34
C PRO A 213 28.41 1.35 21.37
N ARG A 214 28.06 1.31 22.65
CA ARG A 214 28.97 1.67 23.77
C ARG A 214 30.09 0.65 23.90
N MET A 215 29.81 -0.61 23.65
CA MET A 215 30.75 -1.73 23.71
C MET A 215 30.55 -2.67 22.53
N CYS A 216 31.63 -3.16 21.95
CA CYS A 216 31.60 -4.19 20.93
C CYS A 216 32.74 -5.20 21.17
N LYS A 217 32.41 -6.49 21.16
CA LYS A 217 33.37 -7.59 21.24
C LYS A 217 33.19 -8.54 20.09
N TYR A 218 34.26 -8.91 19.42
CA TYR A 218 34.25 -9.87 18.32
C TYR A 218 34.87 -11.20 18.78
N HIS A 219 34.06 -12.25 18.76
CA HIS A 219 34.45 -13.62 19.07
C HIS A 219 34.70 -14.47 17.83
N ASN A 220 35.05 -15.72 17.98
CA ASN A 220 35.35 -16.60 16.86
C ASN A 220 34.13 -16.89 15.95
N LYS A 221 32.93 -17.02 16.54
CA LYS A 221 31.69 -17.41 15.80
C LYS A 221 30.57 -16.39 15.93
N HIS A 222 30.73 -15.34 16.71
CA HIS A 222 29.72 -14.30 16.95
C HIS A 222 30.39 -13.01 17.38
N PHE A 223 29.64 -11.95 17.44
CA PHE A 223 29.99 -10.68 18.05
C PHE A 223 28.96 -10.29 19.11
N GLU A 224 29.35 -9.39 20.02
CA GLU A 224 28.50 -8.85 21.08
C GLU A 224 28.59 -7.34 21.04
N PHE A 225 27.45 -6.63 21.13
CA PHE A 225 27.40 -5.20 21.38
C PHE A 225 26.20 -4.85 22.27
N ASP A 226 26.49 -4.08 23.33
CA ASP A 226 25.53 -3.56 24.32
C ASP A 226 24.52 -4.62 24.84
N GLY A 227 25.02 -5.87 25.09
CA GLY A 227 24.21 -6.96 25.61
C GLY A 227 23.45 -7.77 24.58
N LYS A 228 23.57 -7.45 23.28
CA LYS A 228 23.05 -8.26 22.17
C LYS A 228 24.15 -9.10 21.55
N TYR A 229 23.75 -10.24 21.05
CA TYR A 229 24.60 -11.19 20.33
C TYR A 229 24.25 -11.21 18.85
N GLY A 230 25.27 -11.18 18.00
CA GLY A 230 25.07 -11.23 16.56
C GLY A 230 25.98 -12.24 15.87
N ARG A 231 25.56 -12.75 14.74
CA ARG A 231 26.32 -13.70 13.91
C ARG A 231 26.13 -13.40 12.44
N VAL A 232 27.25 -13.45 11.72
CA VAL A 232 27.22 -13.32 10.26
C VAL A 232 27.32 -14.71 9.63
N LEU A 233 26.42 -14.96 8.70
CA LEU A 233 26.38 -16.13 7.83
C LEU A 233 26.62 -15.69 6.39
N TYR A 234 27.14 -16.61 5.57
CA TYR A 234 27.24 -16.40 4.14
C TYR A 234 26.74 -17.62 3.36
N LEU A 235 26.24 -17.40 2.16
CA LEU A 235 25.79 -18.48 1.29
C LEU A 235 27.02 -19.09 0.61
N ASN A 236 27.42 -20.28 1.07
CA ASN A 236 28.60 -20.96 0.59
C ASN A 236 28.31 -21.76 -0.70
N ASN A 237 27.19 -22.48 -0.69
CA ASN A 237 26.83 -23.35 -1.82
C ASN A 237 25.32 -23.25 -2.09
N TYR A 238 24.98 -23.37 -3.39
CA TYR A 238 23.59 -23.43 -3.85
C TYR A 238 23.49 -24.24 -5.13
N PRO A 239 22.32 -24.88 -5.40
CA PRO A 239 22.12 -25.76 -6.53
C PRO A 239 22.15 -25.03 -7.87
N GLY A 240 22.25 -25.74 -8.96
CA GLY A 240 22.11 -25.17 -10.31
C GLY A 240 20.72 -24.68 -10.63
N PHE A 241 19.70 -25.11 -9.86
CA PHE A 241 18.33 -24.62 -9.94
C PHE A 241 17.87 -24.23 -8.53
N LEU A 242 17.43 -22.99 -8.37
CA LEU A 242 16.90 -22.45 -7.12
C LEU A 242 15.51 -21.86 -7.39
N LYS A 243 14.59 -22.00 -6.43
CA LYS A 243 13.27 -21.38 -6.49
C LYS A 243 13.32 -19.95 -5.95
N ASP A 244 12.55 -19.06 -6.55
CA ASP A 244 12.41 -17.66 -6.18
C ASP A 244 11.83 -17.42 -4.77
N GLU A 245 11.22 -18.44 -4.17
CA GLU A 245 10.69 -18.39 -2.80
C GLU A 245 11.81 -18.43 -1.72
N PHE A 246 13.05 -18.73 -2.05
CA PHE A 246 14.14 -18.90 -1.09
C PHE A 246 14.39 -17.64 -0.24
N VAL A 247 14.54 -16.49 -0.89
CA VAL A 247 14.81 -15.21 -0.19
C VAL A 247 13.62 -14.79 0.66
N SER A 248 12.41 -14.93 0.12
CA SER A 248 11.20 -14.58 0.86
C SER A 248 11.06 -15.45 2.11
N GLU A 249 11.21 -16.78 2.02
CA GLU A 249 11.09 -17.68 3.18
C GLU A 249 12.21 -17.47 4.21
N LEU A 250 13.42 -17.13 3.76
CA LEU A 250 14.53 -16.81 4.66
C LEU A 250 14.28 -15.50 5.42
N CYS A 251 13.72 -14.50 4.76
CA CYS A 251 13.43 -13.19 5.33
C CYS A 251 12.05 -13.12 6.02
N ASP A 252 11.16 -14.10 5.82
CA ASP A 252 9.85 -14.20 6.47
C ASP A 252 9.93 -14.72 7.92
N LEU A 253 11.12 -15.15 8.34
CA LEU A 253 11.31 -15.55 9.74
C LEU A 253 11.13 -14.33 10.66
N ASN A 254 10.34 -14.52 11.72
CA ASN A 254 10.14 -13.50 12.77
C ASN A 254 11.42 -13.33 13.60
N LYS A 255 12.47 -12.78 12.95
CA LYS A 255 13.81 -12.58 13.53
C LYS A 255 14.38 -11.24 13.09
N ASN A 256 15.11 -10.60 13.99
CA ASN A 256 15.90 -9.41 13.67
C ASN A 256 17.08 -9.85 12.80
N LEU A 257 16.98 -9.65 11.50
CA LEU A 257 17.98 -10.05 10.53
C LEU A 257 18.15 -9.01 9.42
N MET A 258 19.34 -8.97 8.86
CA MET A 258 19.63 -8.21 7.64
C MET A 258 20.25 -9.14 6.62
N TYR A 259 19.61 -9.26 5.47
CA TYR A 259 20.09 -9.97 4.29
C TYR A 259 20.71 -8.96 3.32
N SER A 260 21.85 -9.30 2.72
CA SER A 260 22.46 -8.49 1.68
C SER A 260 23.00 -9.35 0.54
N MET A 261 22.74 -8.88 -0.67
CA MET A 261 23.31 -9.41 -1.91
C MET A 261 24.16 -8.33 -2.58
N ASP A 262 25.49 -8.53 -2.59
CA ASP A 262 26.40 -7.71 -3.37
C ASP A 262 26.45 -8.19 -4.81
N ILE A 263 26.40 -7.28 -5.77
CA ILE A 263 26.39 -7.57 -7.20
C ILE A 263 27.44 -6.71 -7.89
N ILE A 264 28.32 -7.33 -8.63
CA ILE A 264 29.31 -6.68 -9.49
C ILE A 264 29.12 -7.24 -10.89
N THR A 265 28.65 -6.40 -11.81
CA THR A 265 28.47 -6.77 -13.22
C THR A 265 29.83 -6.83 -13.93
N VAL A 266 30.06 -7.87 -14.70
CA VAL A 266 31.28 -8.04 -15.51
C VAL A 266 31.00 -7.48 -16.92
N PRO A 267 31.91 -6.66 -17.51
CA PRO A 267 31.78 -6.26 -18.90
C PRO A 267 31.64 -7.47 -19.83
N THR A 268 30.71 -7.40 -20.79
CA THR A 268 30.39 -8.57 -21.65
C THR A 268 31.58 -9.11 -22.41
N ASP A 269 32.48 -8.24 -22.89
CA ASP A 269 33.69 -8.63 -23.60
C ASP A 269 34.67 -9.38 -22.68
N GLU A 270 34.78 -9.01 -21.41
CA GLU A 270 35.60 -9.76 -20.43
C GLU A 270 34.95 -11.09 -20.04
N ALA A 271 33.60 -11.08 -19.89
CA ALA A 271 32.83 -12.28 -19.56
C ALA A 271 32.96 -13.36 -20.64
N VAL A 272 32.71 -12.99 -21.89
CA VAL A 272 32.84 -13.90 -23.05
C VAL A 272 34.27 -14.48 -23.12
N ARG A 273 35.27 -13.60 -23.02
CA ARG A 273 36.67 -14.04 -23.03
C ARG A 273 37.04 -15.00 -21.91
N GLU A 274 36.52 -14.81 -20.71
CA GLU A 274 36.77 -15.69 -19.57
C GLU A 274 36.14 -17.08 -19.80
N VAL A 275 34.91 -17.12 -20.34
CA VAL A 275 34.23 -18.38 -20.64
C VAL A 275 34.85 -19.09 -21.83
N GLU A 276 35.26 -18.37 -22.89
CA GLU A 276 36.02 -18.95 -24.03
C GLU A 276 37.32 -19.59 -23.57
N ASN A 277 38.07 -18.92 -22.67
CA ASN A 277 39.30 -19.49 -22.11
C ASN A 277 39.03 -20.77 -21.31
N LYS A 278 37.94 -20.83 -20.54
CA LYS A 278 37.53 -22.06 -19.85
C LYS A 278 37.15 -23.16 -20.84
N PHE A 279 36.36 -22.83 -21.86
CA PHE A 279 35.94 -23.75 -22.90
C PHE A 279 37.15 -24.35 -23.63
N LEU A 280 38.11 -23.51 -24.03
CA LEU A 280 39.38 -23.98 -24.65
C LEU A 280 40.17 -24.89 -23.70
N GLY A 281 40.16 -24.61 -22.39
CA GLY A 281 40.76 -25.50 -21.38
C GLY A 281 40.08 -26.85 -21.31
N VAL A 282 38.75 -26.91 -21.36
CA VAL A 282 37.97 -28.17 -21.39
C VAL A 282 38.24 -28.94 -22.69
N GLU A 283 38.23 -28.29 -23.85
CA GLU A 283 38.55 -28.92 -25.15
C GLU A 283 39.97 -29.50 -25.16
N LYS A 284 40.95 -28.79 -24.58
CA LYS A 284 42.29 -29.29 -24.42
C LYS A 284 42.33 -30.55 -23.54
N ASN A 285 41.65 -30.52 -22.39
CA ASN A 285 41.58 -31.67 -21.49
C ASN A 285 40.96 -32.91 -22.18
N ILE A 286 39.91 -32.70 -22.97
CA ILE A 286 39.25 -33.75 -23.77
C ILE A 286 40.22 -34.30 -24.80
N THR A 287 40.95 -33.43 -25.52
CA THR A 287 41.93 -33.82 -26.53
C THR A 287 43.10 -34.61 -25.90
N ASP A 288 43.64 -34.14 -24.78
CA ASP A 288 44.71 -34.80 -24.04
C ASP A 288 44.26 -36.20 -23.54
N TRP A 289 43.01 -36.28 -23.06
CA TRP A 289 42.43 -37.56 -22.65
C TRP A 289 42.27 -38.52 -23.83
N GLN A 290 41.75 -38.06 -24.98
CA GLN A 290 41.62 -38.86 -26.20
C GLN A 290 42.98 -39.35 -26.72
N MET A 291 44.02 -38.49 -26.74
CA MET A 291 45.38 -38.86 -27.11
C MET A 291 45.95 -39.97 -26.19
N LYS A 292 45.63 -39.86 -24.87
CA LYS A 292 46.08 -40.91 -23.92
C LYS A 292 45.36 -42.24 -24.15
N GLN A 293 44.07 -42.25 -24.49
CA GLN A 293 43.33 -43.46 -24.82
C GLN A 293 43.82 -44.06 -26.12
N ASN A 294 44.08 -43.24 -27.14
CA ASN A 294 44.63 -43.71 -28.41
C ASN A 294 46.00 -44.34 -28.24
N ARG A 295 46.88 -43.79 -27.38
CA ARG A 295 48.17 -44.39 -27.04
C ARG A 295 48.04 -45.78 -26.36
N ASN A 296 46.95 -45.98 -25.65
CA ASN A 296 46.62 -47.26 -25.00
C ASN A 296 45.82 -48.22 -25.91
N ASN A 297 45.75 -47.96 -27.24
CA ASN A 297 44.97 -48.70 -28.23
C ASN A 297 43.50 -48.81 -27.96
N ASN A 298 42.92 -47.85 -27.21
CA ASN A 298 41.49 -47.78 -26.89
C ASN A 298 40.80 -46.71 -27.75
N PHE A 299 40.62 -46.98 -29.05
CA PHE A 299 40.11 -46.03 -30.04
C PHE A 299 38.58 -45.77 -29.93
N SER A 300 37.85 -46.63 -29.21
CA SER A 300 36.42 -46.51 -29.01
C SER A 300 36.04 -45.95 -27.62
N ALA A 301 37.01 -45.37 -26.90
CA ALA A 301 36.77 -44.83 -25.59
C ALA A 301 35.79 -43.62 -25.62
N ILE A 302 34.70 -43.71 -24.89
CA ILE A 302 33.70 -42.65 -24.75
C ILE A 302 34.24 -41.55 -23.81
N ILE A 303 34.10 -40.30 -24.22
CA ILE A 303 34.51 -39.15 -23.37
C ILE A 303 33.82 -39.27 -22.00
N PRO A 304 34.53 -39.09 -20.88
CA PRO A 304 33.95 -39.10 -19.56
C PRO A 304 32.80 -38.09 -19.44
N TYR A 305 31.71 -38.52 -18.81
CA TYR A 305 30.50 -37.71 -18.65
C TYR A 305 30.78 -36.31 -18.08
N ASP A 306 31.64 -36.20 -17.09
CA ASP A 306 32.04 -34.95 -16.47
C ASP A 306 32.67 -33.95 -17.44
N MET A 307 33.49 -34.41 -18.36
CA MET A 307 34.13 -33.56 -19.39
C MET A 307 33.12 -33.12 -20.44
N GLU A 308 32.20 -34.00 -20.84
CA GLU A 308 31.13 -33.67 -21.78
C GLU A 308 30.11 -32.68 -21.16
N LEU A 309 29.81 -32.87 -19.88
CA LEU A 309 28.96 -31.96 -19.13
C LEU A 309 29.61 -30.57 -19.05
N GLN A 310 30.88 -30.47 -18.65
CA GLN A 310 31.61 -29.19 -18.59
C GLN A 310 31.67 -28.49 -19.96
N ARG A 311 31.85 -29.27 -21.03
CA ARG A 311 31.81 -28.75 -22.40
C ARG A 311 30.47 -28.14 -22.75
N LYS A 312 29.39 -28.85 -22.43
CA LYS A 312 28.01 -28.41 -22.66
C LYS A 312 27.69 -27.14 -21.86
N GLU A 313 28.01 -27.14 -20.57
CA GLU A 313 27.82 -26.00 -19.70
C GLU A 313 28.55 -24.73 -20.20
N CYS A 314 29.80 -24.86 -20.65
CA CYS A 314 30.55 -23.74 -21.21
C CYS A 314 29.90 -23.18 -22.49
N LYS A 315 29.35 -24.05 -23.36
CA LYS A 315 28.64 -23.63 -24.58
C LYS A 315 27.34 -22.90 -24.24
N GLU A 316 26.51 -23.49 -23.38
CA GLU A 316 25.26 -22.87 -22.93
C GLU A 316 25.53 -21.50 -22.31
N PHE A 317 26.56 -21.38 -21.48
CA PHE A 317 26.95 -20.12 -20.88
C PHE A 317 27.40 -19.07 -21.93
N LEU A 318 28.08 -19.45 -22.98
CA LEU A 318 28.45 -18.56 -24.09
C LEU A 318 27.22 -18.12 -24.88
N ASP A 319 26.32 -19.05 -25.17
CA ASP A 319 25.06 -18.76 -25.87
C ASP A 319 24.18 -17.77 -25.06
N ASP A 320 24.14 -17.95 -23.75
CA ASP A 320 23.42 -17.03 -22.84
C ASP A 320 24.00 -15.61 -22.86
N LEU A 321 25.34 -15.47 -22.88
CA LEU A 321 26.01 -14.18 -22.92
C LEU A 321 25.92 -13.48 -24.29
N ILE A 322 25.90 -14.22 -25.40
CA ILE A 322 26.02 -13.71 -26.77
C ILE A 322 24.61 -13.53 -27.40
N VAL A 323 23.73 -14.52 -27.19
CA VAL A 323 22.45 -14.59 -27.90
C VAL A 323 21.26 -14.13 -27.03
N ARG A 324 21.29 -14.43 -25.72
CA ARG A 324 20.13 -14.17 -24.82
C ARG A 324 20.26 -12.89 -23.98
N ASP A 325 21.22 -12.03 -24.29
CA ASP A 325 21.48 -10.74 -23.57
C ASP A 325 21.62 -10.89 -22.04
N GLN A 326 22.08 -12.05 -21.59
CA GLN A 326 22.41 -12.29 -20.19
C GLN A 326 23.75 -11.63 -19.85
N ARG A 327 23.89 -11.13 -18.64
CA ARG A 327 25.16 -10.60 -18.13
C ARG A 327 25.77 -11.51 -17.08
N MET A 328 27.09 -11.57 -17.06
CA MET A 328 27.82 -12.22 -15.99
C MET A 328 27.93 -11.30 -14.78
N MET A 329 27.53 -11.80 -13.62
CA MET A 329 27.57 -11.10 -12.34
C MET A 329 28.37 -11.89 -11.31
N LEU A 330 29.17 -11.19 -10.52
CA LEU A 330 29.84 -11.73 -9.35
C LEU A 330 29.01 -11.36 -8.13
N CYS A 331 28.36 -12.36 -7.53
CA CYS A 331 27.44 -12.16 -6.42
C CYS A 331 28.01 -12.72 -5.12
N ASN A 332 27.74 -12.02 -4.01
CA ASN A 332 28.00 -12.46 -2.65
C ASN A 332 26.73 -12.26 -1.80
N ILE A 333 26.27 -13.31 -1.15
CA ILE A 333 25.08 -13.27 -0.30
C ILE A 333 25.51 -13.49 1.15
N THR A 334 25.14 -12.54 2.00
CA THR A 334 25.46 -12.53 3.43
C THR A 334 24.22 -12.19 4.25
N VAL A 335 24.15 -12.78 5.44
CA VAL A 335 23.06 -12.56 6.38
C VAL A 335 23.66 -12.29 7.76
N VAL A 336 23.19 -11.28 8.46
CA VAL A 336 23.45 -11.07 9.89
C VAL A 336 22.14 -11.21 10.64
N HIS A 337 22.15 -11.86 11.78
CA HIS A 337 21.01 -11.91 12.69
C HIS A 337 21.46 -11.60 14.10
N LEU A 338 20.51 -11.03 14.88
CA LEU A 338 20.74 -10.57 16.25
C LEU A 338 19.78 -11.30 17.18
N ALA A 339 20.23 -11.57 18.42
CA ALA A 339 19.44 -12.17 19.49
C ALA A 339 19.83 -11.59 20.85
N ASP A 340 18.96 -11.74 21.85
CA ASP A 340 19.16 -11.22 23.20
C ASP A 340 20.00 -12.18 24.05
N SER A 341 20.18 -13.44 23.63
CA SER A 341 21.06 -14.43 24.29
C SER A 341 21.83 -15.27 23.28
N ILE A 342 22.90 -15.91 23.75
CA ILE A 342 23.72 -16.81 22.91
C ILE A 342 22.97 -18.10 22.56
N GLU A 343 22.10 -18.57 23.47
CA GLU A 343 21.27 -19.74 23.26
C GLU A 343 20.24 -19.48 22.15
N GLU A 344 19.57 -18.33 22.18
CA GLU A 344 18.66 -17.89 21.15
C GLU A 344 19.38 -17.69 19.83
N LEU A 345 20.55 -17.03 19.82
CA LEU A 345 21.38 -16.86 18.64
C LEU A 345 21.72 -18.20 17.98
N ASN A 346 22.06 -19.22 18.76
CA ASN A 346 22.34 -20.56 18.24
C ASN A 346 21.09 -21.22 17.64
N LYS A 347 19.94 -21.13 18.31
CA LYS A 347 18.66 -21.65 17.83
C LYS A 347 18.26 -20.98 16.51
N ASP A 348 18.39 -19.66 16.44
CA ASP A 348 18.07 -18.88 15.24
C ASP A 348 19.01 -19.22 14.07
N THR A 349 20.30 -19.40 14.35
CA THR A 349 21.26 -19.86 13.34
C THR A 349 20.84 -21.20 12.74
N GLU A 350 20.42 -22.17 13.58
CA GLU A 350 20.00 -23.48 13.06
C GLU A 350 18.68 -23.40 12.29
N THR A 351 17.77 -22.49 12.67
CA THR A 351 16.53 -22.22 11.91
C THR A 351 16.87 -21.67 10.52
N LEU A 352 17.74 -20.65 10.42
CA LEU A 352 18.18 -20.08 9.15
C LEU A 352 18.86 -21.13 8.26
N LYS A 353 19.72 -21.97 8.83
CA LYS A 353 20.36 -23.08 8.11
C LYS A 353 19.37 -24.16 7.69
N ALA A 354 18.32 -24.41 8.47
CA ALA A 354 17.28 -25.38 8.11
C ALA A 354 16.46 -24.90 6.89
N VAL A 355 16.09 -23.60 6.85
CA VAL A 355 15.47 -23.00 5.67
C VAL A 355 16.38 -23.12 4.45
N ALA A 356 17.66 -22.79 4.57
CA ALA A 356 18.60 -22.93 3.45
C ALA A 356 18.69 -24.38 2.96
N ARG A 357 18.80 -25.35 3.86
CA ARG A 357 18.85 -26.79 3.50
C ARG A 357 17.59 -27.27 2.77
N LYS A 358 16.40 -26.72 3.09
CA LYS A 358 15.15 -27.02 2.35
C LYS A 358 15.30 -26.72 0.86
N TYR A 359 16.05 -25.68 0.51
CA TYR A 359 16.34 -25.27 -0.87
C TYR A 359 17.68 -25.80 -1.41
N VAL A 360 18.25 -26.81 -0.76
CA VAL A 360 19.56 -27.39 -1.12
C VAL A 360 20.68 -26.33 -1.10
N CYS A 361 20.50 -25.30 -0.31
CA CYS A 361 21.49 -24.23 -0.08
C CYS A 361 22.26 -24.47 1.22
N GLU A 362 23.49 -24.00 1.27
CA GLU A 362 24.36 -24.11 2.43
C GLU A 362 24.73 -22.74 2.98
N LEU A 363 24.14 -22.38 4.13
CA LEU A 363 24.52 -21.20 4.91
C LEU A 363 25.60 -21.59 5.93
N GLU A 364 26.74 -20.95 5.83
CA GLU A 364 27.86 -21.16 6.76
C GLU A 364 28.12 -19.96 7.66
N THR A 365 28.58 -20.24 8.87
CA THR A 365 29.02 -19.21 9.81
C THR A 365 30.43 -18.74 9.46
N LEU A 366 30.66 -17.43 9.46
CA LEU A 366 32.03 -16.91 9.37
C LEU A 366 32.79 -17.21 10.67
N TYR A 367 33.97 -17.77 10.52
CA TYR A 367 34.88 -18.05 11.65
C TYR A 367 35.94 -16.96 11.77
N PHE A 368 36.45 -16.76 12.97
CA PHE A 368 37.42 -15.74 13.41
C PHE A 368 36.80 -14.33 13.57
N SER A 369 37.21 -13.68 14.64
CA SER A 369 36.73 -12.34 15.06
C SER A 369 36.86 -11.29 13.95
N LYS A 370 37.99 -11.28 13.23
CA LYS A 370 38.18 -10.36 12.10
C LYS A 370 37.19 -10.61 10.97
N ARG A 371 36.91 -11.89 10.64
CA ARG A 371 35.94 -12.21 9.60
C ARG A 371 34.51 -11.90 10.00
N GLN A 372 34.17 -12.01 11.29
CA GLN A 372 32.87 -11.54 11.80
C GLN A 372 32.72 -10.03 11.59
N LEU A 373 33.75 -9.23 11.87
CA LEU A 373 33.75 -7.79 11.59
C LEU A 373 33.66 -7.49 10.08
N ASP A 374 34.50 -8.12 9.27
CA ASP A 374 34.49 -7.93 7.80
C ASP A 374 33.15 -8.33 7.21
N GLY A 375 32.53 -9.40 7.71
CA GLY A 375 31.20 -9.84 7.34
C GLY A 375 30.11 -8.84 7.74
N LEU A 376 30.12 -8.38 8.98
CA LEU A 376 29.19 -7.37 9.44
C LEU A 376 29.24 -6.10 8.60
N GLN A 377 30.44 -5.59 8.30
CA GLN A 377 30.62 -4.43 7.43
C GLN A 377 30.15 -4.69 6.01
N THR A 378 30.20 -5.97 5.54
CA THR A 378 29.71 -6.36 4.23
C THR A 378 28.18 -6.40 4.18
N VAL A 379 27.52 -6.85 5.24
CA VAL A 379 26.04 -6.93 5.25
C VAL A 379 25.38 -5.53 5.30
N LEU A 380 25.96 -4.60 6.05
CA LEU A 380 25.38 -3.28 6.25
C LEU A 380 25.27 -2.47 4.95
N PRO A 381 24.22 -1.60 4.80
CA PRO A 381 23.99 -0.80 3.60
C PRO A 381 24.91 0.41 3.49
N ILE A 382 26.21 0.18 3.70
CA ILE A 382 27.28 1.18 3.63
C ILE A 382 28.15 1.04 2.36
N GLY A 383 27.77 0.12 1.46
CA GLY A 383 28.45 -0.07 0.18
C GLY A 383 29.86 -0.64 0.27
N VAL A 384 30.12 -1.48 1.26
CA VAL A 384 31.41 -2.16 1.47
C VAL A 384 31.23 -3.64 1.21
N ASN A 385 32.22 -4.27 0.57
CA ASN A 385 32.37 -5.72 0.53
C ASN A 385 33.81 -6.07 0.89
N LYS A 386 34.01 -6.67 2.05
CA LYS A 386 35.31 -7.11 2.58
C LYS A 386 35.51 -8.62 2.53
N LEU A 387 34.45 -9.35 2.14
CA LEU A 387 34.52 -10.80 1.95
C LEU A 387 34.94 -11.12 0.51
N ASN A 388 35.99 -11.93 0.35
CA ASN A 388 36.41 -12.42 -0.96
C ASN A 388 35.65 -13.71 -1.35
N ILE A 389 34.36 -13.74 -1.09
CA ILE A 389 33.49 -14.88 -1.37
C ILE A 389 32.50 -14.43 -2.42
N THR A 390 32.78 -14.76 -3.68
CA THR A 390 31.91 -14.41 -4.79
C THR A 390 31.60 -15.65 -5.62
N ARG A 391 30.37 -15.76 -6.10
CA ARG A 391 29.90 -16.71 -7.09
C ARG A 391 29.59 -16.01 -8.39
N THR A 392 29.92 -16.67 -9.49
CA THR A 392 29.54 -16.21 -10.83
C THR A 392 28.14 -16.67 -11.14
N LEU A 393 27.25 -15.73 -11.42
CA LEU A 393 25.85 -15.97 -11.83
C LEU A 393 25.59 -15.28 -13.16
N LEU A 394 24.65 -15.79 -13.94
CA LEU A 394 24.02 -15.11 -15.04
C LEU A 394 22.85 -14.27 -14.51
N THR A 395 22.36 -13.32 -15.29
CA THR A 395 21.25 -12.44 -14.90
C THR A 395 20.05 -13.20 -14.36
N GLU A 396 19.56 -14.22 -15.09
CA GLU A 396 18.40 -15.02 -14.64
C GLU A 396 18.70 -15.75 -13.33
N SER A 397 19.91 -16.30 -13.18
CA SER A 397 20.31 -16.97 -11.93
C SER A 397 20.42 -16.00 -10.76
N ALA A 398 20.81 -14.74 -10.99
CA ALA A 398 20.83 -13.68 -9.99
C ALA A 398 19.42 -13.17 -9.68
N ALA A 399 18.53 -13.13 -10.67
CA ALA A 399 17.15 -12.68 -10.52
C ALA A 399 16.29 -13.61 -9.65
N VAL A 400 16.67 -14.87 -9.50
CA VAL A 400 16.00 -15.80 -8.56
C VAL A 400 16.05 -15.30 -7.10
N PHE A 401 17.05 -14.48 -6.76
CA PHE A 401 17.14 -13.84 -5.45
C PHE A 401 16.29 -12.55 -5.37
N ILE A 402 15.13 -12.56 -6.02
CA ILE A 402 14.19 -11.43 -6.07
C ILE A 402 13.77 -10.99 -4.67
N PRO A 403 13.87 -9.68 -4.34
CA PRO A 403 13.62 -9.19 -2.97
C PRO A 403 12.15 -8.87 -2.69
N PHE A 404 11.25 -9.08 -3.63
CA PHE A 404 9.85 -8.69 -3.51
C PHE A 404 8.99 -9.80 -2.88
N ARG A 405 8.02 -9.40 -2.06
CA ARG A 405 7.14 -10.32 -1.32
C ARG A 405 5.67 -9.91 -1.40
N ALA A 406 5.28 -8.93 -0.61
CA ALA A 406 3.92 -8.41 -0.49
C ALA A 406 3.94 -6.97 -0.02
N HIS A 407 3.01 -6.19 -0.53
CA HIS A 407 2.87 -4.80 -0.15
C HIS A 407 2.32 -4.67 1.27
N GLU A 408 2.92 -3.77 2.06
CA GLU A 408 2.48 -3.42 3.41
C GLU A 408 1.82 -2.05 3.41
N ILE A 409 0.70 -1.91 4.11
CA ILE A 409 -0.01 -0.64 4.25
C ILE A 409 -0.07 -0.29 5.73
N MET A 410 0.85 0.53 6.19
CA MET A 410 0.92 0.99 7.58
C MET A 410 1.09 2.52 7.59
N GLN A 411 -0.01 3.23 7.41
CA GLN A 411 -0.01 4.69 7.31
C GLN A 411 -0.29 5.35 8.67
N LYS A 412 0.42 6.44 8.95
CA LYS A 412 0.20 7.25 10.15
C LYS A 412 -1.23 7.79 10.20
N GLY A 413 -1.89 7.67 11.35
CA GLY A 413 -3.28 8.08 11.53
C GLY A 413 -4.26 7.29 10.65
N GLY A 414 -3.89 6.08 10.23
CA GLY A 414 -4.72 5.21 9.41
C GLY A 414 -5.76 4.44 10.20
N VAL A 415 -6.90 4.19 9.54
CA VAL A 415 -7.95 3.27 10.03
C VAL A 415 -7.42 1.84 9.95
N TRP A 416 -7.64 1.05 10.99
CA TRP A 416 -7.36 -0.38 10.95
C TRP A 416 -8.45 -1.12 10.15
N PHE A 417 -8.04 -1.88 9.13
CA PHE A 417 -8.93 -2.69 8.30
C PHE A 417 -8.74 -4.20 8.51
N GLY A 418 -7.84 -4.60 9.39
CA GLY A 418 -7.50 -5.99 9.65
C GLY A 418 -6.01 -6.25 9.60
N GLN A 419 -5.64 -7.52 9.45
CA GLN A 419 -4.26 -7.99 9.27
C GLN A 419 -4.05 -8.43 7.82
N ASN A 420 -2.86 -8.18 7.28
CA ASN A 420 -2.44 -8.68 5.99
C ASN A 420 -2.45 -10.23 6.01
N ALA A 421 -3.19 -10.87 5.10
CA ALA A 421 -3.31 -12.32 5.08
C ALA A 421 -2.00 -13.06 4.76
N ILE A 422 -0.96 -12.33 4.28
CA ILE A 422 0.34 -12.90 3.91
C ILE A 422 1.37 -12.71 5.02
N THR A 423 1.39 -11.53 5.64
CA THR A 423 2.44 -11.11 6.58
C THR A 423 1.97 -11.05 8.02
N ASN A 424 0.66 -11.16 8.27
CA ASN A 424 -0.02 -10.95 9.54
C ASN A 424 0.17 -9.55 10.18
N ASN A 425 0.83 -8.63 9.48
CA ASN A 425 0.99 -7.25 9.95
C ASN A 425 -0.34 -6.48 9.88
N PRO A 426 -0.59 -5.51 10.79
CA PRO A 426 -1.76 -4.66 10.72
C PRO A 426 -1.83 -3.87 9.42
N ILE A 427 -3.02 -3.77 8.83
CA ILE A 427 -3.30 -2.90 7.70
C ILE A 427 -3.93 -1.62 8.23
N LEU A 428 -3.21 -0.51 8.08
CA LEU A 428 -3.62 0.82 8.52
C LEU A 428 -3.68 1.75 7.32
N CYS A 429 -4.89 2.09 6.88
CA CYS A 429 -5.14 2.89 5.68
C CYS A 429 -5.56 4.32 6.03
N ASN A 430 -4.85 5.31 5.51
CA ASN A 430 -5.22 6.71 5.62
C ASN A 430 -5.64 7.27 4.25
N LYS A 431 -6.95 7.43 4.04
CA LYS A 431 -7.50 7.92 2.76
C LYS A 431 -7.03 9.33 2.41
N ALA A 432 -6.68 10.16 3.41
CA ALA A 432 -6.19 11.52 3.19
C ALA A 432 -4.83 11.58 2.46
N LEU A 433 -4.08 10.47 2.43
CA LEU A 433 -2.80 10.37 1.72
C LEU A 433 -2.97 9.96 0.25
N LEU A 434 -4.16 9.57 -0.18
CA LEU A 434 -4.47 9.22 -1.55
C LEU A 434 -4.72 10.46 -2.40
N GLN A 435 -4.41 10.39 -3.70
CA GLN A 435 -4.74 11.47 -4.64
C GLN A 435 -6.23 11.58 -4.86
N ASN A 436 -6.94 10.44 -4.79
CA ASN A 436 -8.39 10.38 -4.86
C ASN A 436 -8.96 9.53 -3.70
N PRO A 437 -9.44 10.15 -2.61
CA PRO A 437 -9.94 9.45 -1.42
C PRO A 437 -11.32 8.81 -1.61
N ASN A 438 -11.91 8.90 -2.80
CA ASN A 438 -13.19 8.25 -3.10
C ASN A 438 -13.09 6.73 -2.95
N SER A 439 -14.10 6.12 -2.35
CA SER A 439 -14.04 4.75 -1.87
C SER A 439 -15.26 3.93 -2.22
N PHE A 440 -15.06 2.61 -2.39
CA PHE A 440 -16.15 1.64 -2.52
C PHE A 440 -15.94 0.42 -1.63
N PHE A 441 -17.03 -0.06 -1.03
CA PHE A 441 -17.07 -1.30 -0.27
C PHE A 441 -18.05 -2.27 -0.93
N PHE A 442 -17.54 -3.41 -1.36
CA PHE A 442 -18.28 -4.45 -2.06
C PHE A 442 -18.34 -5.75 -1.24
N GLY A 443 -19.48 -6.41 -1.26
CA GLY A 443 -19.61 -7.73 -0.63
C GLY A 443 -21.05 -8.23 -0.62
N ILE A 444 -21.21 -9.54 -0.75
CA ILE A 444 -22.52 -10.17 -0.61
C ILE A 444 -23.06 -10.04 0.82
N PRO A 445 -24.38 -10.23 1.04
CA PRO A 445 -24.94 -10.25 2.39
C PRO A 445 -24.20 -11.23 3.31
N GLY A 446 -23.90 -10.79 4.54
CA GLY A 446 -23.19 -11.59 5.55
C GLY A 446 -21.67 -11.67 5.38
N SER A 447 -21.07 -11.02 4.38
CA SER A 447 -19.62 -10.96 4.19
C SER A 447 -18.88 -10.09 5.23
N GLY A 448 -19.59 -9.24 5.97
CA GLY A 448 -19.01 -8.30 6.94
C GLY A 448 -18.92 -6.85 6.49
N LYS A 449 -19.56 -6.50 5.37
CA LYS A 449 -19.53 -5.16 4.77
C LYS A 449 -19.92 -4.04 5.76
N SER A 450 -21.13 -4.11 6.34
CA SER A 450 -21.63 -3.12 7.30
C SER A 450 -20.82 -3.09 8.58
N PHE A 451 -20.26 -4.23 9.01
CA PHE A 451 -19.37 -4.30 10.16
C PHE A 451 -18.09 -3.48 9.92
N LEU A 452 -17.43 -3.71 8.80
CA LEU A 452 -16.19 -3.00 8.44
C LEU A 452 -16.43 -1.50 8.22
N THR A 453 -17.58 -1.14 7.63
CA THR A 453 -17.96 0.28 7.49
C THR A 453 -18.12 0.97 8.84
N LYS A 454 -18.76 0.29 9.79
CA LYS A 454 -18.93 0.81 11.16
C LYS A 454 -17.60 0.97 11.89
N GLU A 455 -16.66 0.05 11.72
CA GLU A 455 -15.28 0.18 12.26
C GLU A 455 -14.59 1.44 11.73
N GLU A 456 -14.72 1.74 10.44
CA GLU A 456 -14.18 2.97 9.87
C GLU A 456 -14.85 4.21 10.47
N ILE A 457 -16.18 4.20 10.58
CA ILE A 457 -16.96 5.29 11.18
C ILE A 457 -16.54 5.51 12.64
N GLU A 458 -16.41 4.45 13.44
CA GLU A 458 -15.93 4.50 14.83
C GLU A 458 -14.58 5.18 14.93
N PHE A 459 -13.60 4.70 14.15
CA PHE A 459 -12.27 5.28 14.16
C PHE A 459 -12.30 6.76 13.85
N LEU A 460 -13.03 7.18 12.82
CA LEU A 460 -13.12 8.57 12.40
C LEU A 460 -13.77 9.44 13.49
N ILE A 461 -14.81 8.94 14.17
CA ILE A 461 -15.46 9.65 15.29
C ILE A 461 -14.50 9.82 16.46
N LEU A 462 -13.75 8.77 16.80
CA LEU A 462 -12.87 8.75 17.97
C LEU A 462 -11.55 9.51 17.74
N SER A 463 -11.02 9.52 16.51
CA SER A 463 -9.68 10.05 16.19
C SER A 463 -9.68 11.47 15.62
N THR A 464 -10.74 11.87 14.88
CA THR A 464 -10.82 13.16 14.17
C THR A 464 -11.87 14.08 14.76
N ASP A 465 -11.93 15.32 14.26
CA ASP A 465 -13.03 16.29 14.51
C ASP A 465 -13.82 16.57 13.22
N ASP A 466 -13.62 15.75 12.19
CA ASP A 466 -14.29 15.83 10.89
C ASP A 466 -15.79 15.55 11.00
N ASP A 467 -16.59 16.06 10.08
CA ASP A 467 -18.00 15.70 9.98
C ASP A 467 -18.19 14.34 9.35
N ILE A 468 -19.16 13.59 9.88
CA ILE A 468 -19.48 12.24 9.40
C ILE A 468 -20.96 12.19 9.06
N ILE A 469 -21.28 11.89 7.80
CA ILE A 469 -22.64 11.87 7.30
C ILE A 469 -22.91 10.49 6.68
N ILE A 470 -24.02 9.89 7.09
CA ILE A 470 -24.42 8.55 6.68
C ILE A 470 -25.78 8.61 6.02
N ALA A 471 -25.91 8.09 4.80
CA ALA A 471 -27.19 7.76 4.17
C ALA A 471 -27.47 6.27 4.40
N ASP A 472 -28.50 5.99 5.21
CA ASP A 472 -28.83 4.65 5.74
C ASP A 472 -30.22 4.18 5.28
N PRO A 473 -30.32 3.49 4.13
CA PRO A 473 -31.57 2.96 3.62
C PRO A 473 -32.09 1.72 4.37
N GLU A 474 -31.23 1.04 5.11
CA GLU A 474 -31.57 -0.22 5.78
C GLU A 474 -31.68 -0.08 7.32
N GLY A 475 -31.37 1.10 7.88
CA GLY A 475 -31.46 1.36 9.31
C GLY A 475 -30.44 0.62 10.18
N GLU A 476 -29.28 0.29 9.61
CA GLU A 476 -28.27 -0.51 10.28
C GLU A 476 -27.35 0.27 11.22
N TYR A 477 -27.25 1.60 11.08
CA TYR A 477 -26.27 2.42 11.79
C TYR A 477 -26.80 3.08 13.06
N ASP A 478 -28.09 2.99 13.38
CA ASP A 478 -28.71 3.65 14.53
C ASP A 478 -28.01 3.35 15.87
N SER A 479 -27.59 2.11 16.09
CA SER A 479 -26.93 1.68 17.34
C SER A 479 -25.60 2.41 17.59
N ILE A 480 -24.75 2.47 16.58
CA ILE A 480 -23.43 3.10 16.67
C ILE A 480 -23.55 4.62 16.78
N ILE A 481 -24.45 5.23 16.01
CA ILE A 481 -24.64 6.68 16.02
C ILE A 481 -25.15 7.16 17.39
N ASN A 482 -26.13 6.46 17.99
CA ASN A 482 -26.61 6.76 19.33
C ASN A 482 -25.51 6.58 20.40
N ALA A 483 -24.73 5.51 20.33
CA ALA A 483 -23.68 5.22 21.32
C ALA A 483 -22.54 6.24 21.27
N LEU A 484 -22.25 6.79 20.09
CA LEU A 484 -21.17 7.78 19.87
C LEU A 484 -21.65 9.23 19.87
N GLY A 485 -22.91 9.49 20.28
CA GLY A 485 -23.45 10.84 20.49
C GLY A 485 -23.82 11.58 19.19
N GLY A 486 -24.11 10.85 18.12
CA GLY A 486 -24.58 11.43 16.86
C GLY A 486 -26.09 11.62 16.81
N GLN A 487 -26.57 12.26 15.74
CA GLN A 487 -27.96 12.55 15.47
C GLN A 487 -28.49 11.64 14.34
N ILE A 488 -29.70 11.12 14.53
CA ILE A 488 -30.41 10.34 13.54
C ILE A 488 -31.66 11.10 13.08
N ILE A 489 -31.73 11.38 11.78
CA ILE A 489 -32.91 11.96 11.13
C ILE A 489 -33.67 10.83 10.46
N ARG A 490 -34.90 10.58 10.90
CA ARG A 490 -35.74 9.51 10.37
C ARG A 490 -36.74 10.05 9.35
N ILE A 491 -36.51 9.73 8.08
CA ILE A 491 -37.36 10.15 6.97
C ILE A 491 -38.27 8.98 6.58
N GLY A 492 -39.57 9.19 6.66
CA GLY A 492 -40.57 8.18 6.32
C GLY A 492 -41.95 8.80 6.15
N THR A 493 -42.88 8.05 5.60
CA THR A 493 -44.23 8.52 5.29
C THR A 493 -45.02 9.09 6.50
N ASN A 494 -44.68 8.66 7.70
CA ASN A 494 -45.29 9.12 8.94
C ASN A 494 -44.31 9.92 9.84
N SER A 495 -43.16 10.36 9.27
CA SER A 495 -42.18 11.13 10.00
C SER A 495 -42.63 12.61 10.19
N THR A 496 -42.18 13.19 11.30
CA THR A 496 -42.27 14.63 11.56
C THR A 496 -40.98 15.35 11.16
N ASP A 497 -39.96 14.62 10.73
CA ASP A 497 -38.68 15.15 10.27
C ASP A 497 -38.76 15.45 8.77
N TYR A 498 -38.52 16.69 8.40
CA TYR A 498 -38.63 17.17 7.03
C TYR A 498 -37.28 17.69 6.52
N ILE A 499 -36.96 17.37 5.26
CA ILE A 499 -35.85 17.95 4.52
C ILE A 499 -36.39 18.61 3.26
N ASN A 500 -36.03 19.87 3.06
CA ASN A 500 -36.48 20.64 1.92
C ASN A 500 -35.64 20.30 0.66
N ALA A 501 -36.25 19.66 -0.33
CA ALA A 501 -35.60 19.36 -1.58
C ALA A 501 -35.16 20.59 -2.40
N MET A 502 -35.69 21.77 -2.09
CA MET A 502 -35.35 23.03 -2.77
C MET A 502 -34.44 23.94 -1.91
N GLU A 503 -33.97 23.48 -0.75
CA GLU A 503 -33.03 24.27 0.03
C GLU A 503 -31.66 24.36 -0.70
N MET A 504 -31.06 25.54 -0.70
CA MET A 504 -29.83 25.81 -1.42
C MET A 504 -28.97 26.80 -0.62
N VAL A 505 -27.74 26.39 -0.34
CA VAL A 505 -26.74 27.28 0.28
C VAL A 505 -26.00 28.08 -0.79
N GLU A 506 -25.40 29.18 -0.41
CA GLU A 506 -24.57 29.99 -1.28
C GLU A 506 -23.41 29.13 -1.84
N GLY A 507 -23.11 29.22 -3.16
CA GLY A 507 -22.10 28.42 -3.85
C GLY A 507 -22.46 26.94 -4.04
N TYR A 508 -23.75 26.63 -4.06
CA TYR A 508 -24.25 25.33 -4.46
C TYR A 508 -23.84 25.01 -5.91
N GLY A 509 -23.42 23.77 -6.17
CA GLY A 509 -23.03 23.29 -7.50
C GLY A 509 -21.59 23.67 -7.91
N ASP A 510 -21.21 23.29 -9.13
CA ASP A 510 -19.85 23.46 -9.71
C ASP A 510 -19.84 24.37 -10.94
N SER A 511 -21.03 24.62 -11.56
CA SER A 511 -21.14 25.36 -12.82
C SER A 511 -20.95 26.88 -12.69
N GLY A 512 -20.91 27.38 -11.46
CA GLY A 512 -20.94 28.83 -11.17
C GLY A 512 -22.35 29.44 -11.25
N ASN A 513 -23.37 28.64 -11.63
CA ASN A 513 -24.78 29.00 -11.62
C ASN A 513 -25.58 28.02 -10.73
N SER A 514 -25.69 28.34 -9.45
CA SER A 514 -26.33 27.48 -8.45
C SER A 514 -27.79 27.13 -8.79
N ILE A 515 -28.52 28.03 -9.49
CA ILE A 515 -29.90 27.77 -9.90
C ILE A 515 -29.93 26.70 -11.01
N ALA A 516 -29.00 26.73 -11.97
CA ALA A 516 -28.92 25.73 -13.03
C ALA A 516 -28.56 24.33 -12.47
N ASP A 517 -27.61 24.28 -11.52
CA ASP A 517 -27.24 23.02 -10.87
C ASP A 517 -28.43 22.47 -10.03
N LYS A 518 -29.19 23.31 -9.38
CA LYS A 518 -30.40 22.92 -8.65
C LYS A 518 -31.53 22.50 -9.58
N SER A 519 -31.66 23.15 -10.74
CA SER A 519 -32.59 22.74 -11.82
C SER A 519 -32.28 21.32 -12.31
N GLN A 520 -31.00 21.01 -12.52
CA GLN A 520 -30.55 19.67 -12.89
C GLN A 520 -30.89 18.60 -11.83
N PHE A 521 -30.70 18.92 -10.54
CA PHE A 521 -31.15 18.07 -9.45
C PHE A 521 -32.64 17.79 -9.51
N LEU A 522 -33.46 18.83 -9.69
CA LEU A 522 -34.92 18.69 -9.78
C LEU A 522 -35.37 17.92 -11.02
N MET A 523 -34.67 18.05 -12.16
CA MET A 523 -34.89 17.19 -13.32
C MET A 523 -34.68 15.70 -12.96
N SER A 524 -33.62 15.36 -12.21
CA SER A 524 -33.42 13.98 -11.72
C SER A 524 -34.54 13.50 -10.79
N VAL A 525 -35.13 14.41 -9.98
CA VAL A 525 -36.32 14.12 -9.17
C VAL A 525 -37.50 13.77 -10.08
N PHE A 526 -37.84 14.62 -11.07
CA PHE A 526 -38.95 14.38 -11.99
C PHE A 526 -38.75 13.10 -12.82
N GLU A 527 -37.53 12.80 -13.25
CA GLU A 527 -37.20 11.56 -13.97
C GLU A 527 -37.53 10.33 -13.12
N ASN A 528 -37.23 10.37 -11.82
CA ASN A 528 -37.60 9.29 -10.91
C ASN A 528 -39.11 9.14 -10.70
N LEU A 529 -39.83 10.25 -10.71
CA LEU A 529 -41.30 10.21 -10.60
C LEU A 529 -41.96 9.64 -11.83
N ASP A 530 -41.30 9.69 -13.00
CA ASP A 530 -41.83 9.23 -14.33
C ASP A 530 -41.13 7.99 -14.86
N ALA A 531 -40.30 7.32 -14.09
CA ALA A 531 -39.46 6.21 -14.52
C ALA A 531 -40.20 5.06 -15.23
N ASN A 532 -41.47 4.83 -14.88
CA ASN A 532 -42.34 3.80 -15.50
C ASN A 532 -43.04 4.25 -16.80
N HIS A 533 -42.90 5.51 -17.20
CA HIS A 533 -43.63 6.10 -18.33
C HIS A 533 -42.74 6.72 -19.41
N GLY A 534 -41.46 6.38 -19.43
CA GLY A 534 -40.54 6.81 -20.48
C GLY A 534 -39.69 8.05 -20.15
N GLY A 535 -39.75 8.53 -18.92
CA GLY A 535 -38.94 9.66 -18.42
C GLY A 535 -39.41 11.04 -18.88
N ILE A 536 -38.64 12.11 -18.55
CA ILE A 536 -38.95 13.48 -18.94
C ILE A 536 -38.45 13.82 -20.35
N THR A 537 -39.30 14.52 -21.11
CA THR A 537 -38.98 14.97 -22.47
C THR A 537 -38.09 16.23 -22.47
N PRO A 538 -37.48 16.61 -23.61
CA PRO A 538 -36.76 17.88 -23.73
C PRO A 538 -37.63 19.11 -23.45
N ILE A 539 -38.96 19.01 -23.72
CA ILE A 539 -39.94 20.06 -23.43
C ILE A 539 -40.11 20.18 -21.90
N ASP A 540 -40.30 19.04 -21.23
CA ASP A 540 -40.42 18.99 -19.77
C ASP A 540 -39.20 19.60 -19.09
N ARG A 541 -38.00 19.28 -19.53
CA ARG A 541 -36.74 19.86 -19.04
C ARG A 541 -36.71 21.38 -19.12
N SER A 542 -37.15 21.94 -20.27
CA SER A 542 -37.20 23.38 -20.47
C SER A 542 -38.23 24.05 -19.56
N ILE A 543 -39.36 23.40 -19.31
CA ILE A 543 -40.42 23.89 -18.43
C ILE A 543 -39.93 23.86 -16.95
N ILE A 544 -39.32 22.76 -16.53
CA ILE A 544 -38.76 22.62 -15.17
C ILE A 544 -37.73 23.71 -14.93
N ASP A 545 -36.75 23.88 -15.81
CA ASP A 545 -35.68 24.87 -15.68
C ASP A 545 -36.23 26.30 -15.56
N ARG A 546 -37.20 26.66 -16.44
CA ARG A 546 -37.86 27.95 -16.39
C ARG A 546 -38.60 28.17 -15.07
N CYS A 547 -39.41 27.19 -14.62
CA CYS A 547 -40.17 27.30 -13.39
C CYS A 547 -39.30 27.38 -12.14
N VAL A 548 -38.23 26.57 -12.09
CA VAL A 548 -37.24 26.61 -10.99
C VAL A 548 -36.59 27.99 -10.91
N THR A 549 -36.14 28.54 -12.04
CA THR A 549 -35.55 29.88 -12.12
C THR A 549 -36.49 30.93 -11.60
N LEU A 550 -37.77 30.91 -12.01
CA LEU A 550 -38.80 31.88 -11.55
C LEU A 550 -39.03 31.75 -10.04
N VAL A 551 -39.13 30.54 -9.50
CA VAL A 551 -39.32 30.32 -8.06
C VAL A 551 -38.21 30.92 -7.22
N TYR A 552 -36.93 30.70 -7.63
CA TYR A 552 -35.78 31.26 -6.90
C TYR A 552 -35.68 32.78 -7.04
N GLN A 553 -36.04 33.33 -8.19
CA GLN A 553 -36.13 34.81 -8.37
C GLN A 553 -37.17 35.41 -7.47
N GLU A 554 -38.39 34.85 -7.43
CA GLU A 554 -39.48 35.32 -6.52
C GLU A 554 -39.09 35.17 -5.05
N ALA A 555 -38.48 34.04 -4.66
CA ALA A 555 -38.01 33.79 -3.32
C ALA A 555 -36.97 34.83 -2.88
N LYS A 556 -36.05 35.20 -3.78
CA LYS A 556 -35.04 36.24 -3.51
C LYS A 556 -35.64 37.61 -3.28
N VAL A 557 -36.72 37.97 -4.01
CA VAL A 557 -37.43 39.26 -3.88
C VAL A 557 -38.27 39.29 -2.61
N ASN A 558 -38.96 38.19 -2.30
CA ASN A 558 -39.93 38.12 -1.22
C ASN A 558 -39.37 37.61 0.11
N GLY A 559 -38.11 37.14 0.15
CA GLY A 559 -37.39 36.73 1.37
C GLY A 559 -37.90 35.40 1.98
N TYR A 560 -38.40 34.45 1.18
CA TYR A 560 -38.81 33.13 1.69
C TYR A 560 -37.91 32.01 1.17
N VAL A 561 -37.93 30.87 1.86
CA VAL A 561 -37.20 29.67 1.40
C VAL A 561 -38.08 28.90 0.38
N PRO A 562 -37.57 28.64 -0.86
CA PRO A 562 -38.34 27.86 -1.84
C PRO A 562 -38.63 26.44 -1.34
N THR A 563 -39.80 25.92 -1.69
CA THR A 563 -40.20 24.54 -1.44
C THR A 563 -40.85 23.94 -2.69
N LEU A 564 -40.99 22.61 -2.75
CA LEU A 564 -41.70 21.94 -3.86
C LEU A 564 -43.13 22.43 -4.04
N LYS A 565 -43.78 22.96 -2.98
CA LYS A 565 -45.12 23.58 -3.08
C LYS A 565 -45.11 24.87 -3.90
N HIS A 566 -44.03 25.64 -3.83
CA HIS A 566 -43.87 26.84 -4.66
C HIS A 566 -43.63 26.43 -6.14
N LEU A 567 -42.83 25.40 -6.38
CA LEU A 567 -42.60 24.87 -7.72
C LEU A 567 -43.92 24.33 -8.33
N TYR A 568 -44.70 23.58 -7.55
CA TYR A 568 -46.02 23.06 -7.97
C TYR A 568 -46.94 24.17 -8.41
N LYS A 569 -47.09 25.25 -7.62
CA LYS A 569 -47.89 26.42 -7.96
C LYS A 569 -47.38 27.08 -9.23
N LYS A 570 -46.08 27.22 -9.39
CA LYS A 570 -45.48 27.85 -10.56
C LYS A 570 -45.70 27.03 -11.84
N LEU A 571 -45.71 25.69 -11.77
CA LEU A 571 -46.06 24.78 -12.88
C LEU A 571 -47.55 24.96 -13.27
N LEU A 572 -48.46 25.11 -12.30
CA LEU A 572 -49.88 25.32 -12.60
C LEU A 572 -50.18 26.69 -13.24
N GLU A 573 -49.32 27.69 -13.01
CA GLU A 573 -49.42 29.02 -13.63
C GLU A 573 -49.05 29.02 -15.13
N GLN A 574 -48.38 27.96 -15.62
CA GLN A 574 -48.00 27.85 -17.02
C GLN A 574 -49.20 27.43 -17.88
N ASN A 575 -49.21 27.89 -19.14
CA ASN A 575 -50.33 27.58 -20.08
C ASN A 575 -50.19 26.25 -20.79
N GLU A 576 -48.95 25.69 -20.87
CA GLU A 576 -48.62 24.47 -21.60
C GLU A 576 -49.23 23.21 -20.92
N PRO A 577 -49.79 22.28 -21.69
CA PRO A 577 -50.34 21.05 -21.15
C PRO A 577 -49.31 20.16 -20.47
N GLU A 578 -48.05 20.20 -20.94
CA GLU A 578 -46.91 19.48 -20.33
C GLU A 578 -46.63 20.00 -18.94
N ALA A 579 -46.70 21.28 -18.69
CA ALA A 579 -46.54 21.88 -17.37
C ALA A 579 -47.59 21.39 -16.38
N LYS A 580 -48.84 21.26 -16.83
CA LYS A 580 -49.93 20.70 -16.01
C LYS A 580 -49.72 19.23 -15.73
N SER A 581 -49.19 18.46 -16.72
CA SER A 581 -48.81 17.07 -16.52
C SER A 581 -47.70 16.92 -15.45
N LEU A 582 -46.68 17.77 -15.51
CA LEU A 582 -45.61 17.80 -14.52
C LEU A 582 -46.16 18.19 -13.10
N ALA A 583 -47.08 19.13 -13.03
CA ALA A 583 -47.74 19.49 -11.76
C ALA A 583 -48.50 18.28 -11.19
N ILE A 584 -49.26 17.54 -11.98
CA ILE A 584 -49.99 16.34 -11.54
C ILE A 584 -49.00 15.27 -11.00
N LYS A 585 -47.88 15.06 -11.68
CA LYS A 585 -46.84 14.12 -11.21
C LYS A 585 -46.29 14.57 -9.85
N LEU A 586 -46.15 15.85 -9.61
CA LEU A 586 -45.61 16.39 -8.35
C LEU A 586 -46.69 16.50 -7.23
N GLU A 587 -47.97 16.40 -7.54
CA GLU A 587 -49.09 16.63 -6.62
C GLU A 587 -49.04 15.68 -5.40
N LEU A 588 -48.76 14.42 -5.62
CA LEU A 588 -48.61 13.41 -4.55
C LEU A 588 -47.54 13.80 -3.52
N PHE A 589 -46.48 14.45 -4.00
CA PHE A 589 -45.30 14.84 -3.21
C PHE A 589 -45.38 16.25 -2.64
N THR A 590 -46.42 17.00 -2.96
CA THR A 590 -46.63 18.38 -2.46
C THR A 590 -47.86 18.51 -1.59
N ASN A 591 -49.02 18.04 -2.07
CA ASN A 591 -50.32 18.12 -1.41
C ASN A 591 -50.87 16.76 -0.96
N GLY A 592 -50.27 15.67 -1.45
CA GLY A 592 -50.67 14.30 -1.14
C GLY A 592 -49.98 13.72 0.10
N SER A 593 -50.11 12.40 0.28
CA SER A 593 -49.63 11.69 1.46
C SER A 593 -48.10 11.51 1.53
N LEU A 594 -47.36 11.86 0.45
CA LEU A 594 -45.90 11.71 0.35
C LEU A 594 -45.18 13.09 0.39
N ASN A 595 -45.73 14.07 1.07
CA ASN A 595 -45.25 15.47 1.05
C ASN A 595 -44.04 15.76 1.96
N ILE A 596 -43.30 14.73 2.39
CA ILE A 596 -42.18 14.85 3.34
C ILE A 596 -41.02 15.72 2.85
N PHE A 597 -40.83 15.86 1.51
CA PHE A 597 -39.79 16.70 0.91
C PHE A 597 -40.30 18.11 0.47
N ALA A 598 -41.56 18.42 0.74
CA ALA A 598 -42.20 19.67 0.33
C ALA A 598 -42.36 20.70 1.46
N HIS A 599 -41.82 20.41 2.62
CA HIS A 599 -41.82 21.31 3.78
C HIS A 599 -40.45 21.99 3.93
N GLU A 600 -40.39 23.08 4.68
CA GLU A 600 -39.10 23.64 5.11
C GLU A 600 -38.38 22.64 6.03
N THR A 601 -37.05 22.62 5.97
CA THR A 601 -36.24 21.76 6.85
C THR A 601 -36.46 22.15 8.31
N ASN A 602 -36.92 21.20 9.12
CA ASN A 602 -37.23 21.40 10.55
C ASN A 602 -36.28 20.63 11.47
N VAL A 603 -35.29 19.94 10.92
CA VAL A 603 -34.31 19.18 11.66
C VAL A 603 -32.96 19.88 11.68
N ASP A 604 -32.20 19.69 12.75
CA ASP A 604 -30.84 20.24 12.82
C ASP A 604 -29.86 19.34 12.06
N ILE A 605 -29.51 19.77 10.85
CA ILE A 605 -28.52 19.08 10.01
C ILE A 605 -27.07 19.54 10.29
N LYS A 606 -26.83 20.27 11.40
CA LYS A 606 -25.50 20.82 11.75
C LYS A 606 -24.70 19.93 12.68
N SER A 607 -25.26 18.83 13.17
CA SER A 607 -24.53 17.86 13.98
C SER A 607 -23.28 17.35 13.26
N ARG A 608 -22.19 17.17 14.00
CA ARG A 608 -20.94 16.60 13.48
C ARG A 608 -21.14 15.17 12.97
N ILE A 609 -21.96 14.39 13.64
CA ILE A 609 -22.24 13.00 13.30
C ILE A 609 -23.73 12.93 12.97
N LEU A 610 -24.03 12.65 11.71
CA LEU A 610 -25.39 12.71 11.18
C LEU A 610 -25.73 11.45 10.39
N SER A 611 -26.85 10.79 10.72
CA SER A 611 -27.38 9.67 9.95
C SER A 611 -28.77 10.02 9.43
N PHE A 612 -28.96 9.86 8.12
CA PHE A 612 -30.26 9.93 7.44
C PHE A 612 -30.81 8.51 7.29
N ASN A 613 -31.71 8.12 8.19
CA ASN A 613 -32.36 6.81 8.14
C ASN A 613 -33.65 6.91 7.30
N ILE A 614 -33.64 6.25 6.14
CA ILE A 614 -34.77 6.19 5.20
C ILE A 614 -35.40 4.80 5.08
N PHE A 615 -35.21 3.96 6.08
CA PHE A 615 -35.75 2.60 6.12
C PHE A 615 -37.27 2.57 5.93
N ASN A 616 -38.01 3.53 6.51
CA ASN A 616 -39.46 3.63 6.48
C ASN A 616 -40.01 4.28 5.19
N LEU A 617 -39.17 4.61 4.21
CA LEU A 617 -39.63 5.26 2.96
C LEU A 617 -40.28 4.31 1.95
N GLY A 618 -40.28 3.03 2.14
CA GLY A 618 -40.76 2.08 1.14
C GLY A 618 -39.88 2.05 -0.13
N LYS A 619 -39.87 0.92 -0.83
CA LYS A 619 -38.93 0.66 -1.93
C LYS A 619 -38.98 1.69 -3.07
N GLN A 620 -40.19 2.13 -3.46
CA GLN A 620 -40.39 3.09 -4.57
C GLN A 620 -39.82 4.49 -4.30
N LEU A 621 -39.73 4.89 -3.02
CA LEU A 621 -39.26 6.21 -2.62
C LEU A 621 -37.81 6.23 -2.18
N LYS A 622 -37.16 5.08 -2.02
CA LYS A 622 -35.77 5.03 -1.56
C LYS A 622 -34.82 5.78 -2.51
N THR A 623 -34.98 5.62 -3.81
CA THR A 623 -34.15 6.33 -4.80
C THR A 623 -34.33 7.85 -4.71
N LEU A 624 -35.58 8.31 -4.63
CA LEU A 624 -35.88 9.73 -4.43
C LEU A 624 -35.32 10.24 -3.09
N GLY A 625 -35.49 9.47 -2.02
CA GLY A 625 -34.91 9.79 -0.71
C GLY A 625 -33.40 9.95 -0.75
N LEU A 626 -32.70 9.01 -1.41
CA LEU A 626 -31.23 9.10 -1.57
C LEU A 626 -30.81 10.31 -2.40
N LEU A 627 -31.55 10.69 -3.42
CA LEU A 627 -31.28 11.91 -4.20
C LEU A 627 -31.43 13.16 -3.35
N VAL A 628 -32.52 13.30 -2.58
CA VAL A 628 -32.74 14.45 -1.70
C VAL A 628 -31.70 14.52 -0.59
N ILE A 629 -31.32 13.37 -0.01
CA ILE A 629 -30.25 13.31 0.99
C ILE A 629 -28.91 13.71 0.37
N THR A 630 -28.62 13.25 -0.86
CA THR A 630 -27.38 13.61 -1.58
C THR A 630 -27.31 15.12 -1.80
N ASP A 631 -28.44 15.76 -2.14
CA ASP A 631 -28.53 17.20 -2.27
C ASP A 631 -28.27 17.91 -0.93
N ALA A 632 -28.86 17.42 0.16
CA ALA A 632 -28.61 17.94 1.51
C ALA A 632 -27.12 17.77 1.93
N ILE A 633 -26.50 16.65 1.56
CA ILE A 633 -25.07 16.40 1.78
C ILE A 633 -24.21 17.41 0.98
N ILE A 634 -24.53 17.68 -0.28
CA ILE A 634 -23.83 18.69 -1.09
C ILE A 634 -23.88 20.08 -0.38
N ASN A 635 -25.04 20.47 0.12
CA ASN A 635 -25.18 21.70 0.90
C ASN A 635 -24.25 21.72 2.13
N ARG A 636 -24.21 20.63 2.90
CA ARG A 636 -23.37 20.51 4.10
C ARG A 636 -21.88 20.50 3.77
N VAL A 637 -21.47 19.78 2.73
CA VAL A 637 -20.08 19.75 2.26
C VAL A 637 -19.60 21.14 1.83
N ASN A 638 -20.45 21.91 1.14
CA ASN A 638 -20.14 23.28 0.75
C ASN A 638 -19.92 24.19 1.95
N GLU A 639 -20.76 24.06 2.97
CA GLU A 639 -20.62 24.82 4.21
C GLU A 639 -19.34 24.45 4.97
N ASN A 640 -19.03 23.15 5.07
CA ASN A 640 -17.84 22.64 5.74
C ASN A 640 -16.55 23.05 5.01
N TRP A 641 -16.51 22.93 3.69
CA TRP A 641 -15.37 23.34 2.88
C TRP A 641 -15.02 24.82 3.07
N ARG A 642 -16.02 25.70 3.15
CA ARG A 642 -15.81 27.12 3.46
C ARG A 642 -15.22 27.37 4.85
N LYS A 643 -15.52 26.49 5.80
CA LYS A 643 -14.99 26.51 7.16
C LYS A 643 -13.62 25.79 7.29
N GLY A 644 -13.10 25.24 6.20
CA GLY A 644 -11.88 24.41 6.21
C GLY A 644 -12.04 23.10 6.97
N LYS A 645 -13.25 22.54 7.03
CA LYS A 645 -13.58 21.31 7.74
C LYS A 645 -13.83 20.17 6.76
N ARG A 646 -13.19 19.03 7.00
CA ARG A 646 -13.37 17.80 6.21
C ARG A 646 -14.69 17.12 6.50
N THR A 647 -15.22 16.39 5.50
CA THR A 647 -16.46 15.63 5.64
C THR A 647 -16.28 14.21 5.11
N HIS A 648 -16.61 13.22 5.93
CA HIS A 648 -16.69 11.80 5.52
C HIS A 648 -18.14 11.45 5.23
N ILE A 649 -18.39 10.83 4.08
CA ILE A 649 -19.74 10.52 3.61
C ILE A 649 -19.84 9.02 3.37
N PHE A 650 -20.80 8.37 3.98
CA PHE A 650 -21.10 6.96 3.79
C PHE A 650 -22.48 6.80 3.19
N ILE A 651 -22.56 6.15 2.03
CA ILE A 651 -23.82 5.94 1.29
C ILE A 651 -24.03 4.44 1.13
N ASP A 652 -24.92 3.89 1.94
CA ASP A 652 -25.24 2.48 1.84
C ASP A 652 -26.26 2.23 0.72
N GLU A 653 -26.21 1.01 0.18
CA GLU A 653 -26.98 0.55 -0.99
C GLU A 653 -26.95 1.53 -2.17
N ILE A 654 -25.77 2.09 -2.43
CA ILE A 654 -25.55 3.11 -3.48
C ILE A 654 -26.03 2.67 -4.87
N HIS A 655 -26.10 1.37 -5.14
CA HIS A 655 -26.53 0.82 -6.43
C HIS A 655 -27.94 1.26 -6.86
N VAL A 656 -28.82 1.56 -5.89
CA VAL A 656 -30.19 2.01 -6.16
C VAL A 656 -30.22 3.31 -7.00
N ILE A 657 -29.19 4.15 -6.86
CA ILE A 657 -29.08 5.40 -7.62
C ILE A 657 -28.80 5.12 -9.12
N PHE A 658 -28.13 4.02 -9.42
CA PHE A 658 -27.71 3.66 -10.79
C PHE A 658 -28.77 2.90 -11.58
N GLU A 659 -29.94 2.63 -11.00
CA GLU A 659 -31.09 2.08 -11.71
C GLU A 659 -31.68 3.08 -12.73
N ASN A 660 -31.36 4.39 -12.59
CA ASN A 660 -31.84 5.46 -13.44
C ASN A 660 -30.66 6.32 -13.93
N GLU A 661 -30.62 6.65 -15.22
CA GLU A 661 -29.49 7.35 -15.86
C GLU A 661 -29.31 8.80 -15.39
N GLU A 662 -30.39 9.55 -15.20
CA GLU A 662 -30.32 10.94 -14.72
C GLU A 662 -29.88 11.01 -13.27
N SER A 663 -30.38 10.09 -12.43
CA SER A 663 -29.93 9.96 -11.05
C SER A 663 -28.43 9.62 -10.98
N ALA A 664 -27.99 8.67 -11.81
CA ALA A 664 -26.57 8.31 -11.90
C ALA A 664 -25.72 9.49 -12.36
N THR A 665 -26.19 10.30 -13.31
CA THR A 665 -25.48 11.47 -13.83
C THR A 665 -25.37 12.58 -12.76
N PHE A 666 -26.45 12.89 -12.07
CA PHE A 666 -26.45 13.84 -10.95
C PHE A 666 -25.48 13.38 -9.86
N PHE A 667 -25.58 12.11 -9.46
CA PHE A 667 -24.76 11.56 -8.40
C PHE A 667 -23.26 11.51 -8.77
N ALA A 668 -22.92 11.14 -10.00
CA ALA A 668 -21.54 11.16 -10.47
C ALA A 668 -20.95 12.59 -10.50
N SER A 669 -21.80 13.61 -10.75
CA SER A 669 -21.39 15.00 -10.63
C SER A 669 -21.10 15.36 -9.16
N ALA A 670 -22.01 15.00 -8.23
CA ALA A 670 -21.81 15.18 -6.80
C ALA A 670 -20.53 14.49 -6.29
N TRP A 671 -20.28 13.26 -6.72
CA TRP A 671 -19.09 12.47 -6.37
C TRP A 671 -17.78 13.15 -6.76
N ARG A 672 -17.74 13.80 -7.93
CA ARG A 672 -16.57 14.59 -8.37
C ARG A 672 -16.41 15.88 -7.56
N GLN A 673 -17.53 16.51 -7.17
CA GLN A 673 -17.52 17.74 -6.34
C GLN A 673 -16.98 17.45 -4.94
N PHE A 674 -17.34 16.32 -4.33
CA PHE A 674 -16.90 15.92 -3.00
C PHE A 674 -15.37 15.96 -2.89
N ARG A 675 -14.67 15.34 -3.83
CA ARG A 675 -13.19 15.36 -3.86
C ARG A 675 -12.62 16.78 -3.88
N LYS A 676 -13.18 17.68 -4.69
CA LYS A 676 -12.70 19.07 -4.80
C LYS A 676 -12.90 19.87 -3.51
N ARG A 677 -13.77 19.41 -2.63
CA ARG A 677 -14.21 20.09 -1.41
C ARG A 677 -13.78 19.38 -0.12
N ASP A 678 -12.69 18.64 -0.19
CA ASP A 678 -12.12 17.85 0.92
C ASP A 678 -13.19 16.97 1.61
N ALA A 679 -14.07 16.37 0.80
CA ALA A 679 -15.07 15.43 1.25
C ALA A 679 -14.75 14.02 0.68
N TYR A 680 -14.83 13.02 1.55
CA TYR A 680 -14.40 11.63 1.27
C TYR A 680 -15.61 10.71 1.23
N PRO A 681 -16.21 10.50 0.04
CA PRO A 681 -17.36 9.62 -0.09
C PRO A 681 -16.94 8.14 -0.13
N THR A 682 -17.71 7.31 0.54
CA THR A 682 -17.65 5.85 0.53
C THR A 682 -18.98 5.30 0.07
N GLY A 683 -19.00 4.68 -1.12
CA GLY A 683 -20.17 3.97 -1.66
C GLY A 683 -20.15 2.52 -1.21
N ILE A 684 -21.25 2.04 -0.65
CA ILE A 684 -21.37 0.70 -0.10
C ILE A 684 -22.46 -0.04 -0.87
N THR A 685 -22.18 -1.23 -1.39
CA THR A 685 -23.18 -2.00 -2.12
C THR A 685 -22.90 -3.51 -2.13
N GLN A 686 -23.95 -4.28 -2.22
CA GLN A 686 -23.92 -5.72 -2.48
C GLN A 686 -24.12 -6.07 -3.97
N ASN A 687 -24.57 -5.13 -4.79
CA ASN A 687 -24.88 -5.33 -6.20
C ASN A 687 -23.92 -4.54 -7.11
N VAL A 688 -22.80 -5.15 -7.46
CA VAL A 688 -21.78 -4.54 -8.32
C VAL A 688 -22.32 -4.39 -9.76
N LYS A 689 -23.17 -5.31 -10.22
CA LYS A 689 -23.70 -5.34 -11.57
C LYS A 689 -24.42 -4.05 -11.97
N TYR A 690 -25.27 -3.49 -11.09
CA TYR A 690 -25.96 -2.22 -11.38
C TYR A 690 -25.01 -1.05 -11.51
N LEU A 691 -23.96 -1.01 -10.68
CA LEU A 691 -22.92 0.02 -10.78
C LEU A 691 -22.16 -0.10 -12.12
N LEU A 692 -21.81 -1.33 -12.53
CA LEU A 692 -21.06 -1.60 -13.76
C LEU A 692 -21.94 -1.51 -15.03
N SER A 693 -23.26 -1.53 -14.93
CA SER A 693 -24.16 -1.31 -16.10
C SER A 693 -24.23 0.17 -16.51
N SER A 694 -23.83 1.10 -15.64
CA SER A 694 -23.81 2.54 -15.90
C SER A 694 -22.40 3.02 -16.24
N GLN A 695 -22.25 3.82 -17.31
CA GLN A 695 -21.00 4.49 -17.66
C GLN A 695 -20.47 5.38 -16.53
N GLN A 696 -21.38 6.04 -15.82
CA GLN A 696 -21.10 6.87 -14.66
C GLN A 696 -20.51 6.03 -13.52
N GLY A 697 -21.12 4.88 -13.23
CA GLY A 697 -20.65 3.96 -12.21
C GLY A 697 -19.27 3.40 -12.50
N ILE A 698 -19.00 2.97 -13.75
CA ILE A 698 -17.67 2.52 -14.19
C ILE A 698 -16.63 3.64 -14.00
N SER A 699 -16.98 4.88 -14.42
CA SER A 699 -16.07 6.02 -14.27
C SER A 699 -15.77 6.35 -12.81
N MET A 700 -16.76 6.28 -11.92
CA MET A 700 -16.57 6.51 -10.50
C MET A 700 -15.66 5.45 -9.87
N LEU A 701 -15.89 4.18 -10.19
CA LEU A 701 -15.11 3.06 -9.67
C LEU A 701 -13.66 3.09 -10.18
N SER A 702 -13.45 3.32 -11.48
CA SER A 702 -12.11 3.38 -12.09
C SER A 702 -11.26 4.51 -11.52
N ASN A 703 -11.89 5.61 -11.11
CA ASN A 703 -11.22 6.75 -10.50
C ASN A 703 -11.08 6.66 -8.98
N SER A 704 -11.59 5.59 -8.34
CA SER A 704 -11.48 5.42 -6.89
C SER A 704 -10.20 4.68 -6.52
N GLU A 705 -9.45 5.25 -5.58
CA GLU A 705 -8.17 4.67 -5.15
C GLU A 705 -8.29 3.79 -3.91
N PHE A 706 -9.43 3.83 -3.22
CA PHE A 706 -9.69 2.95 -2.08
C PHE A 706 -10.90 2.05 -2.33
N ILE A 707 -10.67 0.75 -2.45
CA ILE A 707 -11.73 -0.22 -2.72
C ILE A 707 -11.55 -1.43 -1.80
N VAL A 708 -12.59 -1.76 -1.06
CA VAL A 708 -12.66 -2.98 -0.25
C VAL A 708 -13.58 -3.98 -0.93
N MET A 709 -13.07 -5.17 -1.17
CA MET A 709 -13.78 -6.28 -1.80
C MET A 709 -13.80 -7.45 -0.81
N LEU A 710 -14.94 -7.68 -0.20
CA LEU A 710 -15.22 -8.87 0.60
C LEU A 710 -15.70 -10.01 -0.32
N ASN A 711 -16.24 -11.10 0.24
CA ASN A 711 -16.76 -12.22 -0.54
C ASN A 711 -17.75 -11.74 -1.63
N GLN A 712 -17.57 -12.19 -2.87
CA GLN A 712 -18.33 -11.76 -4.04
C GLN A 712 -19.10 -12.93 -4.69
N SER A 713 -20.19 -12.60 -5.42
CA SER A 713 -20.83 -13.55 -6.32
C SER A 713 -19.88 -13.89 -7.50
N ALA A 714 -20.09 -15.02 -8.16
CA ALA A 714 -19.22 -15.46 -9.27
C ALA A 714 -19.16 -14.41 -10.40
N ASN A 715 -20.30 -13.86 -10.79
CA ASN A 715 -20.37 -12.89 -11.90
C ASN A 715 -19.73 -11.55 -11.52
N ASP A 716 -20.07 -11.01 -10.35
CA ASP A 716 -19.51 -9.73 -9.86
C ASP A 716 -18.00 -9.79 -9.68
N ARG A 717 -17.49 -10.93 -9.23
CA ARG A 717 -16.05 -11.18 -9.07
C ARG A 717 -15.30 -11.10 -10.39
N GLU A 718 -15.81 -11.73 -11.46
CA GLU A 718 -15.19 -11.69 -12.79
C GLU A 718 -15.19 -10.28 -13.38
N ASP A 719 -16.29 -9.55 -13.22
CA ASP A 719 -16.41 -8.18 -13.71
C ASP A 719 -15.46 -7.22 -12.97
N LEU A 720 -15.38 -7.35 -11.64
CA LEU A 720 -14.41 -6.59 -10.82
C LEU A 720 -12.97 -6.95 -11.16
N ALA A 721 -12.67 -8.24 -11.37
CA ALA A 721 -11.34 -8.69 -11.71
C ALA A 721 -10.84 -8.09 -13.03
N LYS A 722 -11.70 -8.05 -14.05
CA LYS A 722 -11.38 -7.42 -15.34
C LYS A 722 -11.15 -5.91 -15.20
N LEU A 723 -12.02 -5.21 -14.45
CA LEU A 723 -11.93 -3.76 -14.30
C LEU A 723 -10.73 -3.30 -13.48
N LEU A 724 -10.39 -4.04 -12.43
CA LEU A 724 -9.35 -3.68 -11.45
C LEU A 724 -8.03 -4.43 -11.67
N ASN A 725 -7.93 -5.26 -12.72
CA ASN A 725 -6.77 -6.11 -13.01
C ASN A 725 -6.38 -7.01 -11.82
N ILE A 726 -7.36 -7.73 -11.25
CA ILE A 726 -7.16 -8.65 -10.14
C ILE A 726 -6.69 -10.00 -10.68
N SER A 727 -5.60 -10.57 -10.14
CA SER A 727 -5.09 -11.88 -10.53
C SER A 727 -5.99 -13.04 -10.06
N GLU A 728 -5.82 -14.24 -10.65
CA GLU A 728 -6.56 -15.44 -10.22
C GLU A 728 -6.23 -15.80 -8.75
N GLU A 729 -4.99 -15.67 -8.34
CA GLU A 729 -4.56 -15.90 -6.97
C GLU A 729 -5.20 -14.88 -6.01
N GLN A 730 -5.25 -13.61 -6.38
CA GLN A 730 -5.97 -12.58 -5.61
C GLN A 730 -7.46 -12.87 -5.56
N MET A 731 -8.09 -13.30 -6.64
CA MET A 731 -9.52 -13.66 -6.67
C MET A 731 -9.87 -14.77 -5.66
N SER A 732 -8.92 -15.63 -5.30
CA SER A 732 -9.14 -16.66 -4.29
C SER A 732 -9.54 -16.08 -2.92
N TYR A 733 -9.08 -14.88 -2.58
CA TYR A 733 -9.38 -14.19 -1.32
C TYR A 733 -10.80 -13.57 -1.26
N ILE A 734 -11.48 -13.47 -2.41
CA ILE A 734 -12.88 -12.98 -2.50
C ILE A 734 -13.83 -14.08 -3.01
N THR A 735 -13.35 -15.33 -3.12
CA THR A 735 -14.11 -16.51 -3.55
C THR A 735 -14.38 -17.38 -2.35
N ASN A 736 -15.65 -17.50 -1.94
CA ASN A 736 -16.04 -18.25 -0.75
C ASN A 736 -15.24 -17.86 0.50
N ALA A 737 -14.84 -16.61 0.58
CA ALA A 737 -14.05 -16.08 1.68
C ALA A 737 -14.84 -16.09 2.99
N PRO A 738 -14.22 -16.38 4.13
CA PRO A 738 -14.85 -16.22 5.44
C PRO A 738 -15.29 -14.77 5.68
N THR A 739 -16.27 -14.56 6.56
CA THR A 739 -16.71 -13.22 6.96
C THR A 739 -15.53 -12.38 7.47
N GLY A 740 -15.40 -11.15 6.98
CA GLY A 740 -14.31 -10.24 7.31
C GLY A 740 -13.00 -10.50 6.57
N CYS A 741 -12.99 -11.39 5.57
CA CYS A 741 -11.83 -11.61 4.70
C CYS A 741 -12.08 -11.06 3.31
N GLY A 742 -11.03 -10.56 2.64
CA GLY A 742 -11.16 -10.00 1.31
C GLY A 742 -9.88 -9.36 0.77
N LEU A 743 -10.05 -8.43 -0.16
CA LEU A 743 -8.99 -7.63 -0.77
C LEU A 743 -9.22 -6.14 -0.51
N ILE A 744 -8.15 -5.42 -0.23
CA ILE A 744 -8.12 -3.95 -0.15
C ILE A 744 -7.24 -3.43 -1.28
N LYS A 745 -7.81 -2.60 -2.16
CA LYS A 745 -7.06 -1.75 -3.09
C LYS A 745 -6.80 -0.42 -2.41
N TYR A 746 -5.53 -0.06 -2.26
CA TYR A 746 -5.08 1.23 -1.73
C TYR A 746 -4.08 1.85 -2.71
N GLY A 747 -4.53 2.89 -3.41
CA GLY A 747 -3.77 3.43 -4.54
C GLY A 747 -3.57 2.39 -5.65
N GLY A 748 -2.32 2.13 -6.00
CA GLY A 748 -1.95 1.12 -7.00
C GLY A 748 -1.83 -0.31 -6.47
N SER A 749 -1.93 -0.53 -5.15
CA SER A 749 -1.67 -1.84 -4.54
C SER A 749 -2.96 -2.54 -4.12
N ILE A 750 -3.02 -3.86 -4.32
CA ILE A 750 -4.12 -4.72 -3.85
C ILE A 750 -3.56 -5.71 -2.85
N VAL A 751 -4.08 -5.70 -1.62
CA VAL A 751 -3.58 -6.49 -0.49
C VAL A 751 -4.69 -7.37 0.08
N PRO A 752 -4.46 -8.67 0.29
CA PRO A 752 -5.43 -9.52 0.95
C PRO A 752 -5.44 -9.27 2.46
N PHE A 753 -6.63 -9.24 3.05
CA PHE A 753 -6.79 -8.95 4.47
C PHE A 753 -7.71 -9.92 5.20
N VAL A 754 -7.50 -10.00 6.50
CA VAL A 754 -8.34 -10.73 7.45
C VAL A 754 -8.69 -9.78 8.59
N ASN A 755 -9.96 -9.38 8.67
CA ASN A 755 -10.48 -8.60 9.78
C ASN A 755 -11.13 -9.55 10.80
N LYS A 756 -10.53 -9.63 11.98
CA LYS A 756 -11.06 -10.37 13.14
C LYS A 756 -10.98 -9.47 14.35
N MET A 757 -11.99 -8.62 14.53
CA MET A 757 -12.12 -7.79 15.71
C MET A 757 -12.40 -8.68 16.94
N PRO A 758 -11.69 -8.48 18.07
CA PRO A 758 -12.00 -9.18 19.31
C PRO A 758 -13.38 -8.77 19.84
N ARG A 759 -14.02 -9.67 20.60
CA ARG A 759 -15.29 -9.36 21.25
C ARG A 759 -15.09 -8.31 22.34
N GLY A 760 -15.96 -7.31 22.37
CA GLY A 760 -15.92 -6.19 23.32
C GLY A 760 -17.05 -5.20 23.03
N LEU A 761 -16.99 -4.02 23.64
CA LEU A 761 -18.00 -2.96 23.46
C LEU A 761 -18.12 -2.52 22.00
N LEU A 762 -16.97 -2.33 21.33
CA LEU A 762 -16.93 -1.94 19.92
C LEU A 762 -17.48 -3.03 19.01
N TYR A 763 -17.14 -4.30 19.27
CA TYR A 763 -17.70 -5.45 18.53
C TYR A 763 -19.22 -5.51 18.64
N ASP A 764 -19.76 -5.27 19.83
CA ASP A 764 -21.21 -5.32 20.11
C ASP A 764 -21.97 -4.19 19.41
N LEU A 765 -21.32 -3.03 19.20
CA LEU A 765 -21.89 -1.92 18.43
C LEU A 765 -21.92 -2.22 16.93
N ASN A 766 -20.90 -2.92 16.44
CA ASN A 766 -20.69 -3.18 15.01
C ASN A 766 -21.52 -4.36 14.50
N THR A 767 -21.79 -5.36 15.36
CA THR A 767 -22.51 -6.56 14.94
C THR A 767 -23.95 -6.30 14.56
N THR A 768 -24.38 -6.84 13.43
CA THR A 768 -25.79 -6.86 12.99
C THR A 768 -26.48 -8.20 13.29
N ARG A 769 -25.75 -9.20 13.80
CA ARG A 769 -26.27 -10.54 14.06
C ARG A 769 -27.13 -10.55 15.33
N PRO A 770 -28.43 -10.97 15.27
CA PRO A 770 -29.31 -10.97 16.44
C PRO A 770 -28.82 -11.84 17.59
N GLY A 771 -28.09 -12.94 17.31
CA GLY A 771 -27.55 -13.85 18.32
C GLY A 771 -26.37 -13.31 19.12
N ASP A 772 -25.66 -12.32 18.60
CA ASP A 772 -24.48 -11.73 19.25
C ASP A 772 -24.85 -10.53 20.15
N LYS A 773 -26.08 -10.00 20.03
CA LYS A 773 -26.58 -8.83 20.80
C LYS A 773 -27.03 -9.12 22.24
N LYS A 774 -26.66 -10.23 22.83
CA LYS A 774 -27.19 -10.69 24.14
C LYS A 774 -26.70 -9.93 25.39
N ILE A 775 -25.87 -8.90 25.28
CA ILE A 775 -25.25 -8.28 26.47
C ILE A 775 -25.68 -6.81 26.72
N ILE A 776 -26.53 -6.20 25.90
CA ILE A 776 -26.88 -4.78 26.05
C ILE A 776 -28.23 -4.54 26.76
N VAL A 777 -28.82 -5.53 27.38
CA VAL A 777 -30.05 -5.35 28.20
C VAL A 777 -29.74 -5.67 29.66
N GLN A 778 -29.06 -4.79 30.33
CA GLN A 778 -29.14 -4.54 31.78
C GLN A 778 -28.67 -3.12 32.10
#